data_5cb02afc2344ae07cd4382a308aa21ec
#
_entry.id   5cb02afc2344ae07cd4382a308aa21ec
#
_cell.length_a   1.000
_cell.length_b   1.000
_cell.length_c   1.000
_cell.angle_alpha   90.00
_cell.angle_beta   90.00
_cell.angle_gamma   90.00
#
_symmetry.space_group_name_H-M   'P 1'
#
loop_
_entity.id
_entity.type
_entity.pdbx_description
1 polymer ?
#
loop_
_entity_poly.entity_id
_entity_poly.type
_entity_poly.pdbx_seq_one_letter_code
_entity_poly.pdbx_strand_id
1 'polypeptide(L)'
;MLKRAISTVLVMVASSLLFACAGEKLELRVKARMDGQPLAQVRVTVDNEEQGLTNADGAFSKIIKKKPGADVEVVVAGEMPGYRIKPWKTTFLMKLPKSGAADIYAFDAELQAMRYITITVTDKGGPIKDAIVKANGKDAGTTDAQGVFVYEYKDPPKAGLDLAVTKPGYAAWRKTGVVEPGQRIEAALSKRVTVSISALMEEYGQSSGIPGITVSINNKAAGKTDAKGVFIHTYDGEPGKKVPLVLSAPGYIPETWKTSIVLEGEVPVQRYFHPTTPRPIRTGIYRFAGNTPNVDLKEILSQTESAVAAQLFKNSCFREVPSKTLQADMKRARLGIEKATTKGWRETPLRKTVDMIILGSVARDEKGFLIETKFYTSGGKLILSQITRARSAGDINSAAKDIVNAVLEQFPFEGTLVSIDNERYRINLGKTDCRISKGTDFILMAPRLDETGKVSGFRETGRLRVKKVDENGSWTEVEELKKNEKIAIGDRVVRRIYREGEEEGTRNYFILSARGGLPPDVAPLTGVNVYVNNEWRGSTGPDGKAEVPARINRDFTLVLYRHGYQQVTEKVKLERNRDTKEFTLAVNNAVFKIDSDPQSADVFVDGEKIGRTPLLDGKPVTLGFHTVRVAIGGDYRDWEEVVEFSRKEESRTGNAKIILHMDFLKVGERAEQKGDIDSAVLAYKSTEKGHPDYSEARHRLAQIYLDEKGDYDGAIREFENVLSLPENQQLVFKQFSVAFMNLGHAYYEKGNSLVQKDKEAAAQNFAKAIQNIQTAKQNTRFFPNARYDEAVHDTYYYTALSYHKLYLITRKNTILNSANLAWREYFDFFPGKLEGNSAFEQARESARKYWDQIKNL
;
A
#
# COMPACT_ATOMS: atom_id res chain seq x y z
N MET A 1 -43.60 59.27 37.51
CA MET A 1 -44.64 59.21 38.58
C MET A 1 -45.26 57.84 38.52
N LEU A 2 -44.90 56.96 39.37
CA LEU A 2 -45.61 55.82 39.97
C LEU A 2 -44.58 54.90 40.64
N LYS A 3 -44.00 55.43 41.70
CA LYS A 3 -43.34 54.70 42.77
C LYS A 3 -43.95 55.29 44.09
N ARG A 4 -44.57 54.48 44.85
CA ARG A 4 -45.09 54.63 46.22
C ARG A 4 -46.56 54.20 46.27
N ALA A 5 -46.76 52.96 46.45
CA ALA A 5 -47.91 52.41 47.19
C ALA A 5 -47.89 50.86 47.02
N ILE A 6 -47.03 50.15 47.68
CA ILE A 6 -47.15 48.70 48.08
C ILE A 6 -46.01 48.52 49.10
N SER A 7 -46.15 49.03 50.22
CA SER A 7 -45.24 48.90 51.36
C SER A 7 -45.96 49.00 52.67
N THR A 8 -47.05 48.23 52.90
CA THR A 8 -47.64 48.16 54.25
C THR A 8 -48.54 46.91 54.51
N VAL A 9 -48.55 45.92 53.61
CA VAL A 9 -49.34 44.72 53.79
C VAL A 9 -48.50 43.43 53.84
N LEU A 10 -47.15 43.50 53.75
CA LEU A 10 -46.29 42.33 53.80
C LEU A 10 -45.54 42.15 55.10
N VAL A 11 -45.95 42.87 56.25
CA VAL A 11 -45.27 42.71 57.52
C VAL A 11 -46.08 41.85 58.54
N MET A 12 -47.32 41.44 58.24
CA MET A 12 -48.12 40.66 59.17
C MET A 12 -48.36 39.22 58.81
N VAL A 13 -47.72 38.67 57.73
CA VAL A 13 -47.78 37.24 57.40
C VAL A 13 -46.42 36.56 57.56
N ALA A 14 -45.36 37.33 57.84
CA ALA A 14 -44.01 36.80 58.05
C ALA A 14 -43.69 36.39 59.50
N SER A 15 -44.58 36.59 60.43
CA SER A 15 -44.35 36.24 61.85
C SER A 15 -45.04 34.91 62.32
N SER A 16 -45.72 34.20 61.41
CA SER A 16 -46.30 32.90 61.73
C SER A 16 -45.68 31.70 61.00
N LEU A 17 -44.62 31.95 60.20
CA LEU A 17 -43.86 30.90 59.50
C LEU A 17 -42.44 30.65 60.01
N LEU A 18 -42.04 31.31 61.10
CA LEU A 18 -40.70 31.16 61.69
C LEU A 18 -40.61 30.16 62.85
N PHE A 19 -41.62 29.35 63.11
CA PHE A 19 -41.58 28.36 64.16
C PHE A 19 -41.58 26.90 63.72
N ALA A 20 -41.32 26.60 62.41
CA ALA A 20 -41.35 25.22 61.88
C ALA A 20 -40.03 24.72 61.34
N CYS A 21 -38.86 25.28 61.65
CA CYS A 21 -37.55 24.79 61.18
C CYS A 21 -36.47 24.78 62.27
N ALA A 22 -36.84 24.43 63.53
CA ALA A 22 -35.86 24.01 64.53
C ALA A 22 -35.53 22.54 64.25
N GLY A 23 -34.48 22.25 63.45
CA GLY A 23 -33.93 20.91 63.36
C GLY A 23 -33.53 20.46 64.79
N GLU A 24 -33.87 19.22 65.14
CA GLU A 24 -33.47 18.66 66.47
C GLU A 24 -31.94 18.49 66.53
N LYS A 25 -31.42 18.60 67.72
CA LYS A 25 -30.00 18.46 68.03
C LYS A 25 -29.67 17.01 68.14
N LEU A 26 -28.69 16.53 67.36
CA LEU A 26 -28.16 15.17 67.39
C LEU A 26 -26.71 15.22 67.82
N GLU A 27 -26.29 14.41 68.76
CA GLU A 27 -24.89 14.20 69.05
C GLU A 27 -24.34 13.09 68.17
N LEU A 28 -23.45 13.47 67.20
CA LEU A 28 -22.72 12.52 66.35
C LEU A 28 -21.43 12.14 67.08
N ARG A 29 -21.23 10.85 67.35
CA ARG A 29 -19.98 10.31 67.87
C ARG A 29 -19.38 9.36 66.85
N VAL A 30 -18.12 9.58 66.52
CA VAL A 30 -17.37 8.72 65.61
C VAL A 30 -16.12 8.23 66.26
N LYS A 31 -15.86 6.93 66.21
CA LYS A 31 -14.56 6.33 66.59
C LYS A 31 -13.90 5.81 65.33
N ALA A 32 -12.76 6.38 64.96
CA ALA A 32 -11.95 5.94 63.86
C ALA A 32 -10.80 5.06 64.31
N ARG A 33 -10.65 3.90 63.67
CA ARG A 33 -9.57 2.96 63.94
C ARG A 33 -8.96 2.54 62.60
N MET A 34 -7.70 2.09 62.68
CA MET A 34 -6.97 1.49 61.57
C MET A 34 -6.18 0.31 62.13
N ASP A 35 -6.39 -0.89 61.57
CA ASP A 35 -5.82 -2.15 62.12
C ASP A 35 -6.10 -2.31 63.60
N GLY A 36 -7.31 -1.96 64.05
CA GLY A 36 -7.76 -2.05 65.44
C GLY A 36 -7.22 -0.98 66.42
N GLN A 37 -6.29 -0.10 65.97
CA GLN A 37 -5.72 0.99 66.77
C GLN A 37 -6.47 2.33 66.51
N PRO A 38 -6.63 3.19 67.55
CA PRO A 38 -7.22 4.51 67.37
C PRO A 38 -6.49 5.33 66.38
N LEU A 39 -7.23 6.01 65.50
CA LEU A 39 -6.68 6.88 64.45
C LEU A 39 -7.05 8.33 64.65
N ALA A 40 -6.07 9.16 65.03
CA ALA A 40 -6.22 10.60 65.23
C ALA A 40 -6.18 11.35 63.87
N GLN A 41 -6.67 12.62 63.91
CA GLN A 41 -6.61 13.59 62.81
C GLN A 41 -7.34 13.11 61.54
N VAL A 42 -8.34 12.28 61.69
CA VAL A 42 -9.20 11.82 60.58
C VAL A 42 -10.37 12.77 60.43
N ARG A 43 -10.61 13.22 59.22
CA ARG A 43 -11.67 14.17 58.90
C ARG A 43 -13.04 13.50 58.94
N VAL A 44 -13.99 14.14 59.64
CA VAL A 44 -15.38 13.71 59.67
C VAL A 44 -16.21 14.73 58.91
N THR A 45 -16.89 14.28 57.87
CA THR A 45 -17.73 15.09 56.98
C THR A 45 -19.16 14.59 57.09
N VAL A 46 -20.13 15.47 57.18
CA VAL A 46 -21.56 15.17 57.17
C VAL A 46 -22.23 15.90 56.02
N ASP A 47 -22.87 15.16 55.11
CA ASP A 47 -23.53 15.72 53.88
C ASP A 47 -22.60 16.69 53.13
N ASN A 48 -21.36 16.29 52.94
CA ASN A 48 -20.26 17.01 52.30
C ASN A 48 -19.76 18.24 53.06
N GLU A 49 -20.24 18.52 54.29
CA GLU A 49 -19.70 19.59 55.14
C GLU A 49 -18.74 19.02 56.17
N GLU A 50 -17.53 19.58 56.24
CA GLU A 50 -16.54 19.20 57.26
C GLU A 50 -16.98 19.56 58.67
N GLN A 51 -17.03 18.58 59.54
CA GLN A 51 -17.45 18.74 60.94
C GLN A 51 -16.26 18.86 61.91
N GLY A 52 -15.13 18.29 61.56
CA GLY A 52 -13.91 18.33 62.35
C GLY A 52 -13.04 17.08 62.22
N LEU A 53 -12.06 16.95 63.11
CA LEU A 53 -11.07 15.87 63.10
C LEU A 53 -11.21 15.01 64.35
N THR A 54 -10.84 13.72 64.29
CA THR A 54 -10.74 12.83 65.43
C THR A 54 -9.55 13.24 66.35
N ASN A 55 -9.70 13.05 67.65
CA ASN A 55 -8.68 13.29 68.70
C ASN A 55 -7.66 12.15 68.77
N ALA A 56 -6.75 12.22 69.74
CA ALA A 56 -5.72 11.20 69.97
C ALA A 56 -6.28 9.76 70.26
N ASP A 57 -7.47 9.66 70.82
CA ASP A 57 -8.16 8.39 71.06
C ASP A 57 -9.00 7.92 69.88
N GLY A 58 -8.82 8.56 68.70
CA GLY A 58 -9.60 8.28 67.50
C GLY A 58 -11.06 8.71 67.59
N ALA A 59 -11.43 9.50 68.59
CA ALA A 59 -12.81 9.88 68.86
C ALA A 59 -13.12 11.27 68.35
N PHE A 60 -14.32 11.43 67.80
CA PHE A 60 -14.93 12.71 67.42
C PHE A 60 -16.34 12.77 67.99
N SER A 61 -16.73 13.92 68.57
CA SER A 61 -18.11 14.17 69.00
C SER A 61 -18.50 15.63 68.68
N LYS A 62 -19.67 15.80 68.08
CA LYS A 62 -20.23 17.08 67.73
C LYS A 62 -21.76 17.04 67.65
N ILE A 63 -22.42 18.09 68.17
CA ILE A 63 -23.85 18.26 68.00
C ILE A 63 -24.15 18.84 66.62
N ILE A 64 -24.87 18.13 65.81
CA ILE A 64 -25.37 18.55 64.50
C ILE A 64 -26.88 18.80 64.57
N LYS A 65 -27.39 19.69 63.67
CA LYS A 65 -28.84 19.97 63.58
C LYS A 65 -29.36 19.45 62.25
N LYS A 66 -30.29 18.53 62.24
CA LYS A 66 -30.87 17.97 61.03
C LYS A 66 -32.38 17.85 61.16
N LYS A 67 -33.08 17.83 60.04
CA LYS A 67 -34.55 17.60 59.98
C LYS A 67 -34.87 16.16 60.36
N PRO A 68 -35.95 15.95 61.12
CA PRO A 68 -36.46 14.59 61.37
C PRO A 68 -36.72 13.80 60.10
N GLY A 69 -36.27 12.55 60.05
CA GLY A 69 -36.48 11.69 58.87
C GLY A 69 -35.58 11.98 57.68
N ALA A 70 -34.61 12.93 57.80
CA ALA A 70 -33.63 13.14 56.76
C ALA A 70 -32.56 12.07 56.77
N ASP A 71 -32.15 11.64 55.53
CA ASP A 71 -30.95 10.84 55.36
C ASP A 71 -29.72 11.68 55.54
N VAL A 72 -28.77 11.15 56.32
CA VAL A 72 -27.52 11.85 56.61
C VAL A 72 -26.36 10.99 56.19
N GLU A 73 -25.50 11.53 55.29
CA GLU A 73 -24.27 10.86 54.83
C GLU A 73 -23.11 11.26 55.77
N VAL A 74 -22.51 10.29 56.46
CA VAL A 74 -21.29 10.49 57.22
C VAL A 74 -20.11 9.89 56.49
N VAL A 75 -19.09 10.70 56.22
CA VAL A 75 -17.84 10.25 55.60
C VAL A 75 -16.69 10.48 56.59
N VAL A 76 -15.93 9.43 56.83
CA VAL A 76 -14.73 9.47 57.65
C VAL A 76 -13.54 9.19 56.77
N ALA A 77 -12.64 10.18 56.60
CA ALA A 77 -11.50 10.12 55.70
C ALA A 77 -10.28 10.83 56.31
N GLY A 78 -9.08 10.36 55.97
CA GLY A 78 -7.83 10.96 56.41
C GLY A 78 -6.66 10.64 55.45
N GLU A 79 -5.55 11.35 55.69
CA GLU A 79 -4.30 11.12 54.96
C GLU A 79 -3.15 10.95 55.94
N MET A 80 -2.28 9.99 55.67
CA MET A 80 -1.01 9.80 56.40
C MET A 80 0.12 9.73 55.37
N PRO A 81 1.31 10.24 55.67
CA PRO A 81 2.46 10.11 54.75
C PRO A 81 2.71 8.66 54.37
N GLY A 82 2.69 8.35 53.06
CA GLY A 82 2.88 7.00 52.54
C GLY A 82 1.67 6.08 52.59
N TYR A 83 0.53 6.57 53.08
CA TYR A 83 -0.71 5.80 53.17
C TYR A 83 -1.89 6.61 52.67
N ARG A 84 -2.78 5.97 51.92
CA ARG A 84 -4.11 6.49 51.61
C ARG A 84 -5.12 5.73 52.44
N ILE A 85 -5.94 6.44 53.18
CA ILE A 85 -7.00 5.85 54.00
C ILE A 85 -8.27 5.83 53.13
N LYS A 86 -8.79 4.64 52.90
CA LYS A 86 -10.03 4.49 52.11
C LYS A 86 -11.19 5.11 52.92
N PRO A 87 -11.94 6.08 52.37
CA PRO A 87 -13.04 6.69 53.10
C PRO A 87 -14.09 5.69 53.50
N TRP A 88 -14.45 5.74 54.78
CA TRP A 88 -15.64 5.05 55.28
C TRP A 88 -16.84 5.96 55.15
N LYS A 89 -17.95 5.47 54.58
CA LYS A 89 -19.21 6.21 54.41
C LYS A 89 -20.36 5.44 54.99
N THR A 90 -21.26 6.13 55.66
CA THR A 90 -22.55 5.55 56.05
C THR A 90 -23.64 6.61 55.88
N THR A 91 -24.83 6.15 55.54
CA THR A 91 -26.05 6.95 55.51
C THR A 91 -27.01 6.40 56.53
N PHE A 92 -27.56 7.25 57.34
CA PHE A 92 -28.55 6.84 58.35
C PHE A 92 -29.76 7.80 58.34
N LEU A 93 -30.93 7.23 58.62
CA LEU A 93 -32.16 7.98 58.77
C LEU A 93 -32.30 8.44 60.24
N MET A 94 -32.41 9.75 60.40
CA MET A 94 -32.64 10.32 61.73
C MET A 94 -34.12 10.24 62.10
N LYS A 95 -34.46 9.37 63.06
CA LYS A 95 -35.82 9.26 63.60
C LYS A 95 -35.87 10.03 64.91
N LEU A 96 -36.81 11.01 64.98
CA LEU A 96 -37.00 11.78 66.20
C LEU A 96 -37.66 10.97 67.35
N PRO A 97 -37.13 11.04 68.53
CA PRO A 97 -37.85 10.65 69.71
C PRO A 97 -39.00 11.64 70.03
N LYS A 98 -40.06 11.11 70.56
CA LYS A 98 -41.27 11.93 70.90
C LYS A 98 -41.06 12.84 72.13
N SER A 99 -39.91 12.89 72.79
CA SER A 99 -39.60 13.74 73.95
C SER A 99 -38.11 14.05 74.00
N GLY A 100 -37.77 15.25 73.95
CA GLY A 100 -36.58 16.13 74.24
C GLY A 100 -35.24 15.54 74.70
N ALA A 101 -34.95 14.31 74.60
CA ALA A 101 -33.64 13.73 74.85
C ALA A 101 -32.73 13.79 73.67
N ALA A 102 -31.49 14.28 73.80
CA ALA A 102 -30.46 14.31 72.75
C ALA A 102 -30.13 12.87 72.35
N ASP A 103 -30.49 12.46 71.17
CA ASP A 103 -30.08 11.19 70.57
C ASP A 103 -28.61 11.20 70.27
N ILE A 104 -27.95 10.13 70.72
CA ILE A 104 -26.52 9.90 70.43
C ILE A 104 -26.44 8.87 69.33
N TYR A 105 -25.84 9.22 68.25
CA TYR A 105 -25.45 8.28 67.15
C TYR A 105 -23.96 8.02 67.24
N ALA A 106 -23.59 6.78 67.48
CA ALA A 106 -22.19 6.37 67.53
C ALA A 106 -21.84 5.46 66.36
N PHE A 107 -20.75 5.74 65.70
CA PHE A 107 -20.21 4.95 64.62
C PHE A 107 -18.79 4.49 64.95
N ASP A 108 -18.51 3.21 64.77
CA ASP A 108 -17.17 2.66 64.78
C ASP A 108 -16.74 2.56 63.28
N ALA A 109 -15.78 3.38 62.91
CA ALA A 109 -15.23 3.41 61.55
C ALA A 109 -13.87 2.69 61.55
N GLU A 110 -13.84 1.45 61.07
CA GLU A 110 -12.60 0.75 60.80
C GLU A 110 -12.11 1.16 59.40
N LEU A 111 -11.02 1.93 59.33
CA LEU A 111 -10.48 2.48 58.10
C LEU A 111 -9.44 1.55 57.55
N GLN A 112 -9.55 1.28 56.24
CA GLN A 112 -8.60 0.47 55.51
C GLN A 112 -7.42 1.32 55.05
N ALA A 113 -6.23 1.10 55.55
CA ALA A 113 -5.03 1.80 55.11
C ALA A 113 -4.48 1.12 53.86
N MET A 114 -4.41 1.88 52.77
CA MET A 114 -3.73 1.46 51.56
C MET A 114 -2.37 2.17 51.51
N ARG A 115 -1.28 1.35 51.54
CA ARG A 115 0.08 1.87 51.33
C ARG A 115 0.25 2.21 49.85
N TYR A 116 0.98 3.26 49.56
CA TYR A 116 1.20 3.63 48.18
C TYR A 116 2.67 3.99 47.92
N ILE A 117 3.05 3.79 46.64
CA ILE A 117 4.26 4.35 46.04
C ILE A 117 3.88 5.23 44.86
N THR A 118 4.68 6.23 44.56
CA THR A 118 4.49 7.10 43.40
C THR A 118 5.50 6.75 42.31
N ILE A 119 5.03 6.40 41.13
CA ILE A 119 5.85 6.07 39.97
C ILE A 119 5.75 7.24 39.00
N THR A 120 6.88 7.85 38.69
CA THR A 120 6.97 8.95 37.72
C THR A 120 7.64 8.42 36.45
N VAL A 121 6.94 8.51 35.32
CA VAL A 121 7.40 7.99 34.03
C VAL A 121 7.76 9.15 33.12
N THR A 122 8.99 9.17 32.64
CA THR A 122 9.53 10.26 31.81
C THR A 122 10.32 9.71 30.64
N ASP A 123 10.51 10.54 29.60
CA ASP A 123 11.56 10.39 28.61
C ASP A 123 12.39 11.70 28.52
N LYS A 124 13.28 11.81 27.54
CA LYS A 124 14.08 13.02 27.31
C LYS A 124 13.22 14.26 26.96
N GLY A 125 12.00 14.09 26.55
CA GLY A 125 11.06 15.15 26.20
C GLY A 125 10.11 15.55 27.35
N GLY A 126 10.11 14.82 28.46
CA GLY A 126 9.29 15.12 29.63
C GLY A 126 8.40 13.96 30.11
N PRO A 127 7.29 14.25 30.81
CA PRO A 127 6.42 13.24 31.36
C PRO A 127 5.68 12.42 30.29
N ILE A 128 5.49 11.13 30.54
CA ILE A 128 4.79 10.21 29.64
C ILE A 128 3.42 9.86 30.24
N LYS A 129 2.37 10.37 29.60
CA LYS A 129 0.97 10.03 29.88
C LYS A 129 0.64 8.61 29.35
N ASP A 130 -0.34 7.93 29.97
CA ASP A 130 -0.87 6.62 29.55
C ASP A 130 0.19 5.52 29.40
N ALA A 131 1.28 5.57 30.16
CA ALA A 131 2.22 4.47 30.29
C ALA A 131 1.61 3.40 31.19
N ILE A 132 1.61 2.14 30.77
CA ILE A 132 1.03 1.02 31.52
C ILE A 132 2.03 0.62 32.60
N VAL A 133 1.60 0.64 33.82
CA VAL A 133 2.37 0.17 34.99
C VAL A 133 1.89 -1.22 35.39
N LYS A 134 2.82 -2.14 35.52
CA LYS A 134 2.58 -3.50 36.05
C LYS A 134 3.29 -3.67 37.39
N ALA A 135 2.63 -4.33 38.31
CA ALA A 135 3.19 -4.72 39.60
C ALA A 135 3.05 -6.24 39.74
N ASN A 136 4.18 -6.95 40.01
CA ASN A 136 4.22 -8.41 40.09
C ASN A 136 3.55 -9.11 38.90
N GLY A 137 3.80 -8.59 37.66
CA GLY A 137 3.25 -9.12 36.43
C GLY A 137 1.78 -8.79 36.16
N LYS A 138 1.06 -8.15 37.06
CA LYS A 138 -0.33 -7.72 36.92
C LYS A 138 -0.39 -6.24 36.55
N ASP A 139 -1.33 -5.87 35.72
CA ASP A 139 -1.58 -4.48 35.41
C ASP A 139 -2.09 -3.75 36.65
N ALA A 140 -1.41 -2.67 36.97
CA ALA A 140 -1.76 -1.83 38.12
C ALA A 140 -2.55 -0.59 37.67
N GLY A 141 -2.29 -0.07 36.47
CA GLY A 141 -2.95 1.10 35.92
C GLY A 141 -2.07 1.85 34.91
N THR A 142 -2.43 3.10 34.61
CA THR A 142 -1.72 3.95 33.67
C THR A 142 -1.33 5.29 34.29
N THR A 143 -0.28 5.91 33.76
CA THR A 143 0.16 7.24 34.18
C THR A 143 -0.77 8.34 33.69
N ASP A 144 -0.93 9.38 34.49
CA ASP A 144 -1.69 10.60 34.18
C ASP A 144 -0.95 11.55 33.20
N ALA A 145 -1.52 12.74 32.98
CA ALA A 145 -0.94 13.78 32.11
C ALA A 145 0.43 14.30 32.58
N GLN A 146 0.75 14.16 33.85
CA GLN A 146 2.02 14.51 34.46
C GLN A 146 3.00 13.35 34.50
N GLY A 147 2.66 12.22 33.87
CA GLY A 147 3.46 11.01 33.84
C GLY A 147 3.48 10.26 35.17
N VAL A 148 2.52 10.56 36.06
CA VAL A 148 2.51 10.02 37.45
C VAL A 148 1.47 8.90 37.56
N PHE A 149 1.84 7.84 38.20
CA PHE A 149 0.95 6.79 38.65
C PHE A 149 1.16 6.46 40.11
N VAL A 150 0.08 6.38 40.89
CA VAL A 150 0.12 5.99 42.31
C VAL A 150 -0.34 4.55 42.41
N TYR A 151 0.57 3.68 42.84
CA TYR A 151 0.28 2.29 43.10
C TYR A 151 -0.06 2.08 44.56
N GLU A 152 -1.28 1.62 44.86
CA GLU A 152 -1.76 1.32 46.20
C GLU A 152 -1.72 -0.19 46.46
N TYR A 153 -1.29 -0.58 47.67
CA TYR A 153 -1.25 -1.98 48.09
C TYR A 153 -1.62 -2.10 49.58
N LYS A 154 -2.28 -3.20 49.91
CA LYS A 154 -2.71 -3.48 51.27
C LYS A 154 -1.57 -4.07 52.13
N ASP A 155 -0.93 -5.11 51.61
CA ASP A 155 0.13 -5.81 52.33
C ASP A 155 1.48 -5.59 51.62
N PRO A 156 2.57 -5.29 52.36
CA PRO A 156 3.87 -5.11 51.74
C PRO A 156 4.34 -6.44 51.10
N PRO A 157 4.89 -6.41 49.87
CA PRO A 157 5.36 -7.60 49.22
C PRO A 157 6.54 -8.20 50.00
N LYS A 158 6.41 -9.46 50.44
CA LYS A 158 7.44 -10.18 51.25
C LYS A 158 8.75 -10.40 50.50
N ALA A 159 8.70 -10.51 49.15
CA ALA A 159 9.84 -10.80 48.30
C ALA A 159 10.27 -9.58 47.42
N GLY A 160 9.80 -8.40 47.71
CA GLY A 160 10.01 -7.24 46.90
C GLY A 160 8.88 -7.08 45.84
N LEU A 161 8.84 -5.91 45.20
CA LEU A 161 7.89 -5.56 44.18
C LEU A 161 8.59 -5.61 42.81
N ASP A 162 8.06 -6.38 41.84
CA ASP A 162 8.50 -6.37 40.47
C ASP A 162 7.64 -5.36 39.69
N LEU A 163 8.23 -4.22 39.37
CA LEU A 163 7.59 -3.15 38.60
C LEU A 163 8.05 -3.18 37.15
N ALA A 164 7.09 -3.14 36.24
CA ALA A 164 7.37 -2.92 34.84
C ALA A 164 6.51 -1.77 34.30
N VAL A 165 7.13 -0.91 33.51
CA VAL A 165 6.43 0.19 32.81
C VAL A 165 6.59 0.00 31.32
N THR A 166 5.48 0.02 30.60
CA THR A 166 5.43 -0.16 29.16
C THR A 166 4.61 0.95 28.49
N LYS A 167 5.02 1.35 27.30
CA LYS A 167 4.29 2.29 26.43
C LYS A 167 4.57 1.91 24.98
N PRO A 168 3.56 1.87 24.09
CA PRO A 168 3.80 1.69 22.65
C PRO A 168 4.84 2.68 22.13
N GLY A 169 5.81 2.19 21.38
CA GLY A 169 6.92 3.00 20.87
C GLY A 169 8.10 3.21 21.83
N TYR A 170 8.06 2.59 23.02
CA TYR A 170 9.14 2.65 24.00
C TYR A 170 9.64 1.26 24.40
N ALA A 171 10.89 1.17 24.84
CA ALA A 171 11.43 -0.02 25.49
C ALA A 171 10.81 -0.16 26.89
N ALA A 172 10.51 -1.40 27.29
CA ALA A 172 9.95 -1.66 28.62
C ALA A 172 10.99 -1.35 29.72
N TRP A 173 10.59 -0.60 30.73
CA TRP A 173 11.39 -0.37 31.92
C TRP A 173 11.00 -1.38 32.99
N ARG A 174 11.97 -1.86 33.79
CA ARG A 174 11.73 -2.78 34.90
C ARG A 174 12.59 -2.45 36.11
N LYS A 175 12.02 -2.67 37.30
CA LYS A 175 12.73 -2.55 38.57
C LYS A 175 12.15 -3.55 39.57
N THR A 176 13.00 -4.34 40.18
CA THR A 176 12.61 -5.28 41.26
C THR A 176 13.29 -4.86 42.55
N GLY A 177 12.58 -4.83 43.64
CA GLY A 177 13.13 -4.51 44.95
C GLY A 177 12.07 -4.24 46.01
N VAL A 178 12.50 -4.14 47.28
CA VAL A 178 11.65 -3.73 48.37
C VAL A 178 11.28 -2.25 48.22
N VAL A 179 10.05 -1.90 48.47
CA VAL A 179 9.55 -0.52 48.41
C VAL A 179 9.00 -0.06 49.73
N GLU A 180 9.27 1.17 50.08
CA GLU A 180 8.78 1.81 51.29
C GLU A 180 7.48 2.60 51.03
N PRO A 181 6.53 2.67 51.95
CA PRO A 181 5.35 3.51 51.81
C PRO A 181 5.73 4.97 51.52
N GLY A 182 5.12 5.56 50.46
CA GLY A 182 5.40 6.93 50.04
C GLY A 182 6.64 7.10 49.18
N GLN A 183 7.35 6.00 48.85
CA GLN A 183 8.54 6.05 47.98
C GLN A 183 8.19 6.58 46.59
N ARG A 184 9.06 7.42 46.06
CA ARG A 184 9.00 7.86 44.67
C ARG A 184 9.96 7.02 43.84
N ILE A 185 9.48 6.52 42.71
CA ILE A 185 10.23 5.71 41.75
C ILE A 185 10.21 6.40 40.40
N GLU A 186 11.35 6.67 39.88
CA GLU A 186 11.50 7.25 38.52
C GLU A 186 11.72 6.13 37.51
N ALA A 187 10.89 6.12 36.44
CA ALA A 187 10.95 5.20 35.34
C ALA A 187 11.25 6.00 34.05
N ALA A 188 12.50 6.04 33.63
CA ALA A 188 12.90 6.68 32.39
C ALA A 188 12.73 5.69 31.25
N LEU A 189 11.80 5.98 30.31
CA LEU A 189 11.58 5.17 29.12
C LEU A 189 12.43 5.68 27.96
N SER A 190 12.95 4.75 27.18
CA SER A 190 13.65 5.03 25.94
C SER A 190 12.76 4.75 24.73
N LYS A 191 12.65 5.68 23.79
CA LYS A 191 11.91 5.46 22.53
C LYS A 191 12.54 4.30 21.76
N ARG A 192 11.70 3.40 21.25
CA ARG A 192 12.15 2.36 20.33
C ARG A 192 12.57 2.97 19.00
N VAL A 193 13.71 2.55 18.52
CA VAL A 193 14.19 2.94 17.20
C VAL A 193 13.88 1.83 16.22
N THR A 194 13.21 2.15 15.12
CA THR A 194 12.96 1.21 14.02
C THR A 194 13.87 1.57 12.85
N VAL A 195 14.75 0.65 12.47
CA VAL A 195 15.58 0.77 11.27
C VAL A 195 14.91 0.00 10.15
N SER A 196 14.51 0.71 9.10
CA SER A 196 13.88 0.15 7.90
C SER A 196 14.86 0.27 6.72
N ILE A 197 15.28 -0.86 6.18
CA ILE A 197 16.26 -0.91 5.09
C ILE A 197 15.56 -1.43 3.84
N SER A 198 15.73 -0.70 2.73
CA SER A 198 15.28 -1.10 1.40
C SER A 198 16.51 -1.29 0.50
N ALA A 199 16.86 -2.54 0.22
CA ALA A 199 17.88 -2.88 -0.75
C ALA A 199 17.24 -3.08 -2.12
N LEU A 200 17.58 -2.24 -3.07
CA LEU A 200 16.93 -2.16 -4.38
C LEU A 200 17.95 -2.38 -5.50
N MET A 201 17.45 -2.82 -6.62
CA MET A 201 18.15 -2.89 -7.89
C MET A 201 17.32 -2.16 -8.95
N GLU A 202 17.96 -1.37 -9.78
CA GLU A 202 17.33 -0.74 -10.95
C GLU A 202 18.04 -1.17 -12.23
N GLU A 203 17.27 -1.74 -13.15
CA GLU A 203 17.73 -2.09 -14.49
C GLU A 203 16.66 -1.77 -15.51
N TYR A 204 17.06 -1.17 -16.64
CA TYR A 204 16.16 -0.78 -17.74
C TYR A 204 14.95 0.03 -17.27
N GLY A 205 15.16 0.93 -16.28
CA GLY A 205 14.11 1.77 -15.70
C GLY A 205 13.12 1.04 -14.80
N GLN A 206 13.44 -0.17 -14.36
CA GLN A 206 12.66 -0.92 -13.39
C GLN A 206 13.40 -1.07 -12.07
N SER A 207 12.74 -0.74 -10.97
CA SER A 207 13.26 -0.94 -9.62
C SER A 207 12.65 -2.20 -9.02
N SER A 208 13.48 -3.07 -8.47
CA SER A 208 13.07 -4.28 -7.76
C SER A 208 13.85 -4.45 -6.46
N GLY A 209 13.23 -5.07 -5.46
CA GLY A 209 13.89 -5.39 -4.20
C GLY A 209 14.84 -6.57 -4.34
N ILE A 210 15.94 -6.55 -3.60
CA ILE A 210 16.94 -7.62 -3.57
C ILE A 210 16.78 -8.42 -2.28
N PRO A 211 16.35 -9.69 -2.35
CA PRO A 211 16.26 -10.55 -1.19
C PRO A 211 17.64 -11.03 -0.71
N GLY A 212 17.73 -11.37 0.57
CA GLY A 212 18.89 -12.06 1.12
C GLY A 212 20.12 -11.19 1.40
N ILE A 213 20.05 -9.86 1.22
CA ILE A 213 21.11 -8.95 1.62
C ILE A 213 21.31 -9.04 3.12
N THR A 214 22.50 -9.34 3.56
CA THR A 214 22.85 -9.42 4.98
C THR A 214 22.99 -8.03 5.57
N VAL A 215 22.30 -7.78 6.67
CA VAL A 215 22.27 -6.52 7.40
C VAL A 215 23.01 -6.68 8.72
N SER A 216 23.97 -5.81 8.98
CA SER A 216 24.65 -5.69 10.27
C SER A 216 24.51 -4.28 10.81
N ILE A 217 24.03 -4.16 12.06
CA ILE A 217 23.85 -2.88 12.76
C ILE A 217 24.73 -2.91 14.00
N ASN A 218 25.51 -1.86 14.21
CA ASN A 218 26.45 -1.76 15.34
C ASN A 218 27.41 -2.97 15.42
N ASN A 219 27.93 -3.41 14.25
CA ASN A 219 28.81 -4.58 14.09
C ASN A 219 28.22 -5.94 14.49
N LYS A 220 26.90 -6.01 14.73
CA LYS A 220 26.18 -7.26 15.00
C LYS A 220 25.30 -7.61 13.81
N ALA A 221 25.28 -8.89 13.43
CA ALA A 221 24.35 -9.37 12.40
C ALA A 221 22.91 -9.18 12.91
N ALA A 222 22.13 -8.41 12.15
CA ALA A 222 20.74 -8.10 12.48
C ALA A 222 19.76 -9.01 11.72
N GLY A 223 20.10 -9.42 10.48
CA GLY A 223 19.25 -10.28 9.65
C GLY A 223 19.52 -10.14 8.16
N LYS A 224 18.51 -10.47 7.36
CA LYS A 224 18.55 -10.37 5.90
C LYS A 224 17.30 -9.71 5.36
N THR A 225 17.40 -9.09 4.18
CA THR A 225 16.25 -8.53 3.47
C THR A 225 15.30 -9.65 3.00
N ASP A 226 14.00 -9.36 3.01
CA ASP A 226 12.92 -10.25 2.57
C ASP A 226 12.82 -10.33 1.03
N ALA A 227 11.82 -11.05 0.51
CA ALA A 227 11.55 -11.19 -0.92
C ALA A 227 11.28 -9.85 -1.64
N LYS A 228 10.98 -8.78 -0.91
CA LYS A 228 10.77 -7.42 -1.44
C LYS A 228 12.01 -6.53 -1.27
N GLY A 229 13.12 -7.09 -0.81
CA GLY A 229 14.32 -6.34 -0.50
C GLY A 229 14.21 -5.48 0.75
N VAL A 230 13.24 -5.73 1.62
CA VAL A 230 12.99 -4.94 2.83
C VAL A 230 13.46 -5.70 4.06
N PHE A 231 14.09 -4.99 4.98
CA PHE A 231 14.45 -5.49 6.30
C PHE A 231 14.05 -4.45 7.34
N ILE A 232 13.30 -4.88 8.36
CA ILE A 232 12.86 -4.02 9.45
C ILE A 232 13.43 -4.59 10.75
N HIS A 233 14.11 -3.77 11.51
CA HIS A 233 14.69 -4.13 12.79
C HIS A 233 14.35 -3.10 13.86
N THR A 234 13.83 -3.56 14.97
CA THR A 234 13.60 -2.75 16.15
C THR A 234 14.84 -2.82 17.04
N TYR A 235 15.46 -1.70 17.30
CA TYR A 235 16.66 -1.59 18.10
C TYR A 235 16.32 -1.02 19.50
N ASP A 236 16.63 -1.78 20.53
CA ASP A 236 16.41 -1.40 21.94
C ASP A 236 17.66 -0.72 22.54
N GLY A 237 18.31 0.18 21.79
CA GLY A 237 19.49 0.90 22.22
C GLY A 237 19.20 2.35 22.61
N GLU A 238 20.25 3.07 23.04
CA GLU A 238 20.15 4.48 23.39
C GLU A 238 19.80 5.34 22.15
N PRO A 239 18.68 6.09 22.17
CA PRO A 239 18.35 7.02 21.08
C PRO A 239 19.42 8.11 20.93
N GLY A 240 19.64 8.53 19.67
CA GLY A 240 20.64 9.54 19.32
C GLY A 240 22.06 9.00 19.14
N LYS A 241 22.29 7.71 19.35
CA LYS A 241 23.60 7.07 19.13
C LYS A 241 23.85 6.87 17.64
N LYS A 242 25.04 7.29 17.19
CA LYS A 242 25.52 7.01 15.84
C LYS A 242 26.17 5.63 15.81
N VAL A 243 25.65 4.74 14.97
CA VAL A 243 26.12 3.34 14.85
C VAL A 243 26.46 3.00 13.40
N PRO A 244 27.45 2.11 13.16
CA PRO A 244 27.73 1.62 11.82
C PRO A 244 26.61 0.71 11.32
N LEU A 245 26.24 0.89 10.04
CA LEU A 245 25.37 0.02 9.28
C LEU A 245 26.18 -0.58 8.12
N VAL A 246 26.14 -1.88 7.98
CA VAL A 246 26.80 -2.60 6.90
C VAL A 246 25.80 -3.48 6.18
N LEU A 247 25.70 -3.33 4.86
CA LEU A 247 24.93 -4.21 3.98
C LEU A 247 25.91 -5.04 3.15
N SER A 248 25.78 -6.37 3.19
CA SER A 248 26.57 -7.28 2.35
C SER A 248 25.67 -7.96 1.32
N ALA A 249 26.02 -7.77 0.06
CA ALA A 249 25.25 -8.13 -1.11
C ALA A 249 26.14 -8.92 -2.09
N PRO A 250 26.48 -10.21 -1.82
CA PRO A 250 27.28 -11.02 -2.72
C PRO A 250 26.65 -11.10 -4.11
N GLY A 251 27.45 -10.92 -5.15
CA GLY A 251 27.00 -10.87 -6.54
C GLY A 251 26.45 -9.52 -7.00
N TYR A 252 26.53 -8.50 -6.15
CA TYR A 252 26.15 -7.12 -6.48
C TYR A 252 27.29 -6.14 -6.25
N ILE A 253 27.10 -4.92 -6.75
CA ILE A 253 28.06 -3.81 -6.63
C ILE A 253 27.36 -2.62 -5.97
N PRO A 254 27.95 -2.04 -4.89
CA PRO A 254 29.08 -2.60 -4.16
C PRO A 254 28.71 -3.89 -3.41
N GLU A 255 29.61 -4.86 -3.36
CA GLU A 255 29.36 -6.09 -2.61
C GLU A 255 29.17 -5.85 -1.12
N THR A 256 29.85 -4.84 -0.60
CA THR A 256 29.68 -4.38 0.78
C THR A 256 29.50 -2.87 0.79
N TRP A 257 28.42 -2.40 1.35
CA TRP A 257 28.15 -0.98 1.57
C TRP A 257 28.15 -0.67 3.06
N LYS A 258 28.91 0.35 3.44
CA LYS A 258 29.08 0.80 4.83
C LYS A 258 28.63 2.25 4.96
N THR A 259 27.87 2.52 6.01
CA THR A 259 27.47 3.88 6.41
C THR A 259 27.33 3.96 7.92
N SER A 260 27.02 5.12 8.43
CA SER A 260 26.62 5.30 9.83
C SER A 260 25.23 5.90 9.87
N ILE A 261 24.39 5.36 10.75
CA ILE A 261 23.04 5.84 11.00
C ILE A 261 22.92 6.38 12.42
N VAL A 262 22.09 7.40 12.62
CA VAL A 262 21.71 7.89 13.94
C VAL A 262 20.43 7.17 14.34
N LEU A 263 20.45 6.50 15.48
CA LEU A 263 19.33 5.73 15.99
C LEU A 263 18.30 6.68 16.65
N GLU A 264 17.36 7.19 15.88
CA GLU A 264 16.32 8.10 16.38
C GLU A 264 14.99 7.88 15.64
N GLY A 265 13.96 7.46 16.38
CA GLY A 265 12.63 7.23 15.81
C GLY A 265 12.62 6.16 14.71
N GLU A 266 12.08 6.51 13.54
CA GLU A 266 12.15 5.67 12.34
C GLU A 266 13.35 6.10 11.50
N VAL A 267 14.23 5.15 11.20
CA VAL A 267 15.45 5.35 10.40
C VAL A 267 15.29 4.62 9.06
N PRO A 268 14.74 5.27 8.04
CA PRO A 268 14.65 4.69 6.72
C PRO A 268 16.01 4.76 6.02
N VAL A 269 16.45 3.64 5.48
CA VAL A 269 17.68 3.54 4.68
C VAL A 269 17.35 2.87 3.37
N GLN A 270 17.60 3.56 2.27
CA GLN A 270 17.44 3.01 0.93
C GLN A 270 18.81 2.93 0.24
N ARG A 271 19.12 1.75 -0.33
CA ARG A 271 20.33 1.57 -1.10
C ARG A 271 20.07 0.79 -2.37
N TYR A 272 20.60 1.32 -3.48
CA TYR A 272 20.64 0.64 -4.76
C TYR A 272 21.94 -0.15 -4.90
N PHE A 273 21.80 -1.38 -5.36
CA PHE A 273 22.86 -2.30 -5.72
C PHE A 273 22.71 -2.66 -7.19
N HIS A 274 23.82 -2.92 -7.86
CA HIS A 274 23.83 -3.30 -9.27
C HIS A 274 24.38 -4.72 -9.40
N PRO A 275 23.80 -5.59 -10.23
CA PRO A 275 24.32 -6.94 -10.43
C PRO A 275 25.71 -6.86 -11.05
N THR A 276 26.61 -7.76 -10.65
CA THR A 276 27.97 -7.87 -11.23
C THR A 276 27.93 -8.23 -12.69
N THR A 277 26.88 -8.93 -13.12
CA THR A 277 26.59 -9.28 -14.51
C THR A 277 25.20 -8.75 -14.87
N PRO A 278 25.04 -7.96 -15.93
CA PRO A 278 23.73 -7.47 -16.36
C PRO A 278 22.85 -8.68 -16.72
N ARG A 279 21.61 -8.65 -16.28
CA ARG A 279 20.66 -9.67 -16.71
C ARG A 279 20.22 -9.42 -18.16
N PRO A 280 19.90 -10.49 -18.90
CA PRO A 280 19.30 -10.32 -20.24
C PRO A 280 17.98 -9.56 -20.17
N ILE A 281 17.74 -8.72 -21.19
CA ILE A 281 16.50 -7.97 -21.37
C ILE A 281 15.38 -8.94 -21.74
N ARG A 282 14.38 -9.12 -20.89
CA ARG A 282 13.22 -9.97 -21.17
C ARG A 282 12.37 -9.33 -22.23
N THR A 283 12.41 -9.88 -23.42
CA THR A 283 11.85 -9.29 -24.63
C THR A 283 10.76 -10.17 -25.21
N GLY A 284 9.58 -9.61 -25.42
CA GLY A 284 8.48 -10.27 -26.09
C GLY A 284 8.23 -9.70 -27.48
N ILE A 285 8.07 -10.53 -28.49
CA ILE A 285 7.56 -10.13 -29.79
C ILE A 285 6.05 -10.26 -29.73
N TYR A 286 5.33 -9.15 -29.86
CA TYR A 286 3.88 -9.16 -29.76
C TYR A 286 3.26 -9.79 -31.00
N ARG A 287 3.41 -9.15 -32.15
CA ARG A 287 3.00 -9.63 -33.48
C ARG A 287 3.64 -8.77 -34.57
N PHE A 288 3.72 -9.31 -35.76
CA PHE A 288 3.96 -8.55 -36.99
C PHE A 288 2.63 -8.33 -37.70
N ALA A 289 2.45 -7.15 -38.29
CA ALA A 289 1.22 -6.77 -38.98
C ALA A 289 1.45 -6.44 -40.46
N GLY A 290 0.50 -6.80 -41.33
CA GLY A 290 0.53 -6.46 -42.73
C GLY A 290 0.21 -4.97 -42.97
N ASN A 291 1.00 -4.30 -43.85
CA ASN A 291 0.79 -2.90 -44.19
C ASN A 291 0.56 -2.70 -45.72
N THR A 292 0.01 -3.71 -46.37
CA THR A 292 -0.34 -3.61 -47.81
C THR A 292 -1.78 -3.99 -48.00
N PRO A 293 -2.65 -3.11 -48.51
CA PRO A 293 -4.04 -3.42 -48.77
C PRO A 293 -4.19 -4.56 -49.77
N ASN A 294 -5.23 -5.39 -49.58
CA ASN A 294 -5.60 -6.48 -50.48
C ASN A 294 -4.55 -7.56 -50.71
N VAL A 295 -3.54 -7.66 -49.88
CA VAL A 295 -2.50 -8.69 -49.96
C VAL A 295 -2.54 -9.54 -48.70
N ASP A 296 -2.62 -10.85 -48.88
CA ASP A 296 -2.45 -11.78 -47.77
C ASP A 296 -0.97 -11.96 -47.46
N LEU A 297 -0.54 -11.44 -46.30
CA LEU A 297 0.84 -11.51 -45.85
C LEU A 297 1.00 -12.51 -44.66
N LYS A 298 -0.03 -13.29 -44.32
CA LYS A 298 -0.03 -14.12 -43.11
C LYS A 298 1.18 -15.03 -42.96
N GLU A 299 1.56 -15.70 -44.05
CA GLU A 299 2.72 -16.59 -44.06
C GLU A 299 4.03 -15.81 -43.92
N ILE A 300 4.15 -14.69 -44.65
CA ILE A 300 5.33 -13.80 -44.62
C ILE A 300 5.48 -13.17 -43.25
N LEU A 301 4.39 -12.75 -42.60
CA LEU A 301 4.41 -12.22 -41.23
C LEU A 301 4.93 -13.24 -40.24
N SER A 302 4.39 -14.46 -40.28
CA SER A 302 4.81 -15.57 -39.42
C SER A 302 6.27 -15.94 -39.61
N GLN A 303 6.73 -16.01 -40.88
CA GLN A 303 8.11 -16.29 -41.23
C GLN A 303 9.04 -15.16 -40.73
N THR A 304 8.65 -13.90 -40.91
CA THR A 304 9.43 -12.75 -40.47
C THR A 304 9.54 -12.70 -38.95
N GLU A 305 8.43 -12.88 -38.24
CA GLU A 305 8.40 -12.94 -36.76
C GLU A 305 9.34 -14.02 -36.25
N SER A 306 9.23 -15.23 -36.77
CA SER A 306 10.08 -16.35 -36.40
C SER A 306 11.57 -16.11 -36.72
N ALA A 307 11.87 -15.51 -37.89
CA ALA A 307 13.25 -15.21 -38.28
C ALA A 307 13.88 -14.14 -37.39
N VAL A 308 13.16 -13.09 -37.06
CA VAL A 308 13.63 -12.03 -36.16
C VAL A 308 13.84 -12.61 -34.76
N ALA A 309 12.89 -13.41 -34.24
CA ALA A 309 13.03 -14.09 -32.95
C ALA A 309 14.28 -14.97 -32.92
N ALA A 310 14.43 -15.83 -33.90
CA ALA A 310 15.56 -16.76 -33.98
C ALA A 310 16.92 -16.04 -34.04
N GLN A 311 17.02 -14.89 -34.69
CA GLN A 311 18.27 -14.13 -34.75
C GLN A 311 18.50 -13.30 -33.47
N LEU A 312 17.45 -12.69 -32.92
CA LEU A 312 17.57 -11.83 -31.73
C LEU A 312 17.96 -12.65 -30.49
N PHE A 313 17.27 -13.75 -30.25
CA PHE A 313 17.47 -14.56 -29.04
C PHE A 313 18.69 -15.49 -29.06
N LYS A 314 19.44 -15.49 -30.16
CA LYS A 314 20.83 -16.01 -30.17
C LYS A 314 21.79 -15.16 -29.34
N ASN A 315 21.44 -13.91 -29.07
CA ASN A 315 22.29 -12.99 -28.34
C ASN A 315 21.93 -13.02 -26.86
N SER A 316 22.93 -13.20 -26.02
CA SER A 316 22.78 -13.27 -24.55
C SER A 316 22.14 -12.04 -23.91
N CYS A 317 22.15 -10.90 -24.62
CA CYS A 317 21.54 -9.64 -24.16
C CYS A 317 20.03 -9.67 -24.10
N PHE A 318 19.40 -10.55 -24.83
CA PHE A 318 17.95 -10.66 -24.90
C PHE A 318 17.48 -12.05 -24.48
N ARG A 319 16.48 -12.07 -23.61
CA ARG A 319 15.80 -13.30 -23.20
C ARG A 319 14.38 -13.30 -23.72
N GLU A 320 14.03 -14.36 -24.43
CA GLU A 320 12.70 -14.49 -24.99
C GLU A 320 11.62 -14.59 -23.91
N VAL A 321 10.56 -13.82 -24.12
CA VAL A 321 9.26 -14.03 -23.49
C VAL A 321 8.34 -14.58 -24.57
N PRO A 322 7.90 -15.85 -24.49
CA PRO A 322 7.09 -16.47 -25.53
C PRO A 322 5.83 -15.66 -25.85
N SER A 323 5.49 -15.50 -27.12
CA SER A 323 4.36 -14.65 -27.57
C SER A 323 3.03 -15.03 -26.90
N LYS A 324 2.76 -16.34 -26.69
CA LYS A 324 1.58 -16.79 -25.94
C LYS A 324 1.57 -16.29 -24.50
N THR A 325 2.73 -16.33 -23.83
CA THR A 325 2.90 -15.83 -22.45
C THR A 325 2.70 -14.31 -22.40
N LEU A 326 3.33 -13.57 -23.34
CA LEU A 326 3.18 -12.13 -23.45
C LEU A 326 1.72 -11.73 -23.62
N GLN A 327 0.98 -12.36 -24.54
CA GLN A 327 -0.43 -12.07 -24.81
C GLN A 327 -1.31 -12.40 -23.58
N ALA A 328 -1.07 -13.54 -22.93
CA ALA A 328 -1.80 -13.91 -21.71
C ALA A 328 -1.54 -12.92 -20.56
N ASP A 329 -0.28 -12.48 -20.39
CA ASP A 329 0.11 -11.52 -19.36
C ASP A 329 -0.48 -10.12 -19.65
N MET A 330 -0.49 -9.68 -20.92
CA MET A 330 -1.13 -8.43 -21.33
C MET A 330 -2.65 -8.47 -21.10
N LYS A 331 -3.30 -9.58 -21.43
CA LYS A 331 -4.74 -9.77 -21.17
C LYS A 331 -5.05 -9.71 -19.68
N ARG A 332 -4.25 -10.40 -18.83
CA ARG A 332 -4.38 -10.33 -17.36
C ARG A 332 -4.18 -8.92 -16.83
N ALA A 333 -3.23 -8.18 -17.39
CA ALA A 333 -2.95 -6.80 -17.02
C ALA A 333 -4.00 -5.80 -17.57
N ARG A 334 -4.99 -6.25 -18.33
CA ARG A 334 -5.95 -5.42 -19.08
C ARG A 334 -5.26 -4.33 -19.89
N LEU A 335 -4.17 -4.71 -20.54
CA LEU A 335 -3.29 -3.80 -21.27
C LEU A 335 -3.37 -4.08 -22.76
N GLY A 336 -4.05 -3.21 -23.50
CA GLY A 336 -4.01 -3.21 -24.97
C GLY A 336 -2.65 -2.73 -25.50
N ILE A 337 -2.34 -3.09 -26.75
CA ILE A 337 -1.04 -2.73 -27.35
C ILE A 337 -0.84 -1.22 -27.49
N GLU A 338 -1.88 -0.49 -27.81
CA GLU A 338 -1.84 0.98 -27.90
C GLU A 338 -1.46 1.61 -26.55
N LYS A 339 -2.12 1.18 -25.47
CA LYS A 339 -1.80 1.65 -24.12
C LYS A 339 -0.38 1.26 -23.72
N ALA A 340 0.08 0.05 -24.09
CA ALA A 340 1.44 -0.39 -23.83
C ALA A 340 2.49 0.48 -24.56
N THR A 341 2.20 0.92 -25.78
CA THR A 341 3.12 1.73 -26.59
C THR A 341 3.03 3.24 -26.35
N THR A 342 2.01 3.71 -25.60
CA THR A 342 1.84 5.14 -25.25
C THR A 342 2.08 5.43 -23.79
N LYS A 343 1.49 4.64 -22.89
CA LYS A 343 1.58 4.82 -21.43
C LYS A 343 2.56 3.82 -20.78
N GLY A 344 2.87 2.73 -21.48
CA GLY A 344 3.72 1.65 -20.97
C GLY A 344 3.00 0.72 -19.99
N TRP A 345 3.81 -0.11 -19.32
CA TRP A 345 3.32 -1.14 -18.37
C TRP A 345 4.08 -1.16 -17.03
N ARG A 346 4.80 -0.09 -16.69
CA ARG A 346 5.55 0.03 -15.42
C ARG A 346 4.69 -0.19 -14.18
N GLU A 347 3.45 0.29 -14.23
CA GLU A 347 2.49 0.24 -13.13
C GLU A 347 1.67 -1.07 -13.10
N THR A 348 1.92 -1.99 -14.05
CA THR A 348 1.16 -3.24 -14.18
C THR A 348 1.98 -4.46 -13.74
N PRO A 349 1.34 -5.62 -13.45
CA PRO A 349 2.06 -6.85 -13.16
C PRO A 349 2.98 -7.33 -14.30
N LEU A 350 2.71 -6.94 -15.55
CA LEU A 350 3.53 -7.27 -16.72
C LEU A 350 5.00 -6.85 -16.57
N ARG A 351 5.30 -5.78 -15.82
CA ARG A 351 6.67 -5.33 -15.51
C ARG A 351 7.55 -6.43 -14.89
N LYS A 352 6.94 -7.41 -14.20
CA LYS A 352 7.69 -8.48 -13.54
C LYS A 352 8.22 -9.52 -14.52
N THR A 353 7.65 -9.60 -15.71
CA THR A 353 7.93 -10.65 -16.71
C THR A 353 8.48 -10.10 -18.01
N VAL A 354 8.23 -8.83 -18.35
CA VAL A 354 8.57 -8.21 -19.64
C VAL A 354 9.23 -6.86 -19.44
N ASP A 355 10.42 -6.67 -20.00
CA ASP A 355 11.15 -5.40 -20.01
C ASP A 355 10.94 -4.62 -21.31
N MET A 356 10.79 -5.35 -22.42
CA MET A 356 10.70 -4.79 -23.76
C MET A 356 9.68 -5.53 -24.62
N ILE A 357 8.91 -4.79 -25.39
CA ILE A 357 7.99 -5.34 -26.40
C ILE A 357 8.44 -4.90 -27.80
N ILE A 358 8.46 -5.85 -28.71
CA ILE A 358 8.73 -5.61 -30.12
C ILE A 358 7.43 -5.71 -30.92
N LEU A 359 7.21 -4.69 -31.74
CA LEU A 359 6.19 -4.68 -32.78
C LEU A 359 6.87 -4.70 -34.15
N GLY A 360 6.31 -5.47 -35.04
CA GLY A 360 6.77 -5.47 -36.41
C GLY A 360 5.66 -5.20 -37.44
N SER A 361 6.05 -4.73 -38.61
CA SER A 361 5.15 -4.61 -39.74
C SER A 361 5.86 -4.97 -41.05
N VAL A 362 5.10 -5.50 -41.96
CA VAL A 362 5.59 -5.84 -43.29
C VAL A 362 4.70 -5.21 -44.36
N ALA A 363 5.31 -4.44 -45.27
CA ALA A 363 4.65 -3.93 -46.44
C ALA A 363 5.23 -4.61 -47.69
N ARG A 364 4.39 -4.93 -48.67
CA ARG A 364 4.81 -5.42 -49.99
C ARG A 364 4.72 -4.31 -51.01
N ASP A 365 5.79 -4.10 -51.78
CA ASP A 365 5.83 -3.25 -52.98
C ASP A 365 6.51 -3.97 -54.16
N GLU A 366 6.74 -3.26 -55.25
CA GLU A 366 7.41 -3.82 -56.45
C GLU A 366 8.85 -4.28 -56.20
N LYS A 367 9.48 -3.80 -55.12
CA LYS A 367 10.88 -4.11 -54.73
C LYS A 367 10.98 -5.23 -53.68
N GLY A 368 9.85 -5.83 -53.30
CA GLY A 368 9.78 -6.94 -52.33
C GLY A 368 9.06 -6.56 -51.05
N PHE A 369 9.56 -7.04 -49.95
CA PHE A 369 8.97 -6.83 -48.60
C PHE A 369 9.77 -5.82 -47.79
N LEU A 370 9.15 -4.73 -47.38
CA LEU A 370 9.72 -3.77 -46.46
C LEU A 370 9.32 -4.18 -45.05
N ILE A 371 10.30 -4.45 -44.18
CA ILE A 371 10.11 -4.93 -42.83
C ILE A 371 10.53 -3.84 -41.86
N GLU A 372 9.63 -3.44 -40.97
CA GLU A 372 9.92 -2.53 -39.86
C GLU A 372 9.80 -3.27 -38.51
N THR A 373 10.71 -3.00 -37.59
CA THR A 373 10.67 -3.47 -36.22
C THR A 373 10.81 -2.33 -35.24
N LYS A 374 9.97 -2.26 -34.24
CA LYS A 374 9.91 -1.21 -33.19
C LYS A 374 10.11 -1.79 -31.83
N PHE A 375 10.96 -1.15 -31.03
CA PHE A 375 11.34 -1.60 -29.69
C PHE A 375 10.83 -0.62 -28.64
N TYR A 376 9.89 -1.09 -27.79
CA TYR A 376 9.26 -0.29 -26.75
C TYR A 376 9.70 -0.73 -25.38
N THR A 377 10.08 0.22 -24.52
CA THR A 377 10.39 -0.03 -23.11
C THR A 377 9.13 -0.12 -22.26
N SER A 378 9.26 -0.61 -21.04
CA SER A 378 8.16 -0.66 -20.05
C SER A 378 7.49 0.68 -19.77
N GLY A 379 8.15 1.80 -20.08
CA GLY A 379 7.56 3.15 -20.02
C GLY A 379 6.72 3.55 -21.23
N GLY A 380 6.49 2.65 -22.21
CA GLY A 380 5.77 2.95 -23.44
C GLY A 380 6.60 3.77 -24.45
N LYS A 381 7.89 3.99 -24.16
CA LYS A 381 8.76 4.78 -25.03
C LYS A 381 9.35 3.93 -26.15
N LEU A 382 9.18 4.37 -27.39
CA LEU A 382 9.93 3.84 -28.54
C LEU A 382 11.42 4.25 -28.38
N ILE A 383 12.29 3.27 -28.30
CA ILE A 383 13.74 3.50 -28.13
C ILE A 383 14.52 3.28 -29.40
N LEU A 384 14.03 2.42 -30.25
CA LEU A 384 14.68 2.07 -31.51
C LEU A 384 13.63 1.61 -32.52
N SER A 385 13.81 1.99 -33.77
CA SER A 385 13.11 1.42 -34.90
C SER A 385 14.11 1.08 -36.01
N GLN A 386 13.94 -0.09 -36.62
CA GLN A 386 14.77 -0.54 -37.75
C GLN A 386 13.90 -0.86 -38.94
N ILE A 387 14.39 -0.53 -40.10
CA ILE A 387 13.73 -0.83 -41.35
C ILE A 387 14.71 -1.55 -42.30
N THR A 388 14.26 -2.60 -42.94
CA THR A 388 15.05 -3.31 -43.95
C THR A 388 14.16 -3.85 -45.05
N ARG A 389 14.77 -4.39 -46.10
CA ARG A 389 14.07 -4.90 -47.29
C ARG A 389 14.51 -6.32 -47.60
N ALA A 390 13.55 -7.22 -47.74
CA ALA A 390 13.71 -8.54 -48.32
C ALA A 390 13.15 -8.52 -49.77
N ARG A 391 13.95 -8.95 -50.77
CA ARG A 391 13.52 -8.95 -52.19
C ARG A 391 12.49 -10.05 -52.45
N SER A 392 12.60 -11.14 -51.74
CA SER A 392 11.73 -12.30 -51.81
C SER A 392 11.48 -12.92 -50.44
N ALA A 393 10.56 -13.87 -50.33
CA ALA A 393 10.35 -14.65 -49.10
C ALA A 393 11.62 -15.41 -48.67
N GLY A 394 12.46 -15.87 -49.60
CA GLY A 394 13.73 -16.53 -49.31
C GLY A 394 14.77 -15.63 -48.64
N ASP A 395 14.66 -14.31 -48.80
CA ASP A 395 15.59 -13.33 -48.22
C ASP A 395 15.21 -12.87 -46.81
N ILE A 396 14.08 -13.32 -46.27
CA ILE A 396 13.58 -12.88 -44.95
C ILE A 396 14.57 -13.17 -43.81
N ASN A 397 15.25 -14.34 -43.87
CA ASN A 397 16.25 -14.68 -42.85
C ASN A 397 17.46 -13.76 -42.90
N SER A 398 17.90 -13.33 -44.11
CA SER A 398 18.96 -12.35 -44.26
C SER A 398 18.51 -10.97 -43.75
N ALA A 399 17.32 -10.54 -44.13
CA ALA A 399 16.74 -9.28 -43.65
C ALA A 399 16.59 -9.26 -42.10
N ALA A 400 16.15 -10.37 -41.49
CA ALA A 400 16.08 -10.49 -40.03
C ALA A 400 17.46 -10.39 -39.37
N LYS A 401 18.50 -10.98 -40.00
CA LYS A 401 19.88 -10.83 -39.52
C LYS A 401 20.36 -9.37 -39.61
N ASP A 402 20.03 -8.67 -40.66
CA ASP A 402 20.38 -7.26 -40.84
C ASP A 402 19.69 -6.39 -39.79
N ILE A 403 18.38 -6.64 -39.51
CA ILE A 403 17.64 -5.95 -38.44
C ILE A 403 18.34 -6.17 -37.09
N VAL A 404 18.64 -7.42 -36.76
CA VAL A 404 19.22 -7.71 -35.45
C VAL A 404 20.64 -7.16 -35.31
N ASN A 405 21.43 -7.17 -36.40
CA ASN A 405 22.74 -6.53 -36.41
C ASN A 405 22.63 -5.03 -36.13
N ALA A 406 21.73 -4.33 -36.83
CA ALA A 406 21.50 -2.92 -36.62
C ALA A 406 20.96 -2.62 -35.22
N VAL A 407 20.11 -3.49 -34.65
CA VAL A 407 19.65 -3.39 -33.25
C VAL A 407 20.82 -3.48 -32.30
N LEU A 408 21.68 -4.47 -32.45
CA LEU A 408 22.85 -4.66 -31.57
C LEU A 408 23.84 -3.50 -31.65
N GLU A 409 23.93 -2.81 -32.76
CA GLU A 409 24.77 -1.62 -32.95
C GLU A 409 24.15 -0.36 -32.33
N GLN A 410 22.83 -0.19 -32.43
CA GLN A 410 22.14 1.04 -32.07
C GLN A 410 21.34 0.96 -30.78
N PHE A 411 21.35 -0.20 -30.09
CA PHE A 411 20.63 -0.33 -28.82
C PHE A 411 21.40 0.33 -27.67
N PRO A 412 20.76 1.16 -26.83
CA PRO A 412 21.39 1.83 -25.70
C PRO A 412 21.55 0.88 -24.51
N PHE A 413 22.45 -0.09 -24.63
CA PHE A 413 22.72 -1.05 -23.56
C PHE A 413 23.18 -0.35 -22.30
N GLU A 414 22.69 -0.83 -21.17
CA GLU A 414 22.97 -0.30 -19.84
C GLU A 414 23.85 -1.26 -19.07
N GLY A 415 24.81 -0.70 -18.37
CA GLY A 415 25.68 -1.43 -17.47
C GLY A 415 26.05 -0.59 -16.24
N THR A 416 27.04 -1.06 -15.51
CA THR A 416 27.49 -0.46 -14.26
C THR A 416 29.00 -0.41 -14.22
N LEU A 417 29.53 0.65 -13.61
CA LEU A 417 30.94 0.76 -13.26
C LEU A 417 31.27 -0.18 -12.10
N VAL A 418 32.12 -1.16 -12.34
CA VAL A 418 32.40 -2.25 -11.40
C VAL A 418 33.76 -2.13 -10.70
N SER A 419 34.74 -1.44 -11.32
CA SER A 419 36.09 -1.29 -10.75
C SER A 419 36.76 -0.01 -11.27
N ILE A 420 37.57 0.57 -10.43
CA ILE A 420 38.45 1.72 -10.76
C ILE A 420 39.87 1.30 -10.43
N ASP A 421 40.76 1.39 -11.41
CA ASP A 421 42.21 1.10 -11.27
C ASP A 421 43.04 2.13 -12.05
N ASN A 422 43.75 3.02 -11.34
CA ASN A 422 44.64 4.02 -11.90
C ASN A 422 44.09 4.75 -13.15
N GLU A 423 42.92 5.44 -13.00
CA GLU A 423 42.25 6.16 -14.09
C GLU A 423 41.64 5.27 -15.19
N ARG A 424 41.67 3.97 -14.99
CA ARG A 424 40.93 3.01 -15.82
C ARG A 424 39.65 2.57 -15.12
N TYR A 425 38.58 2.51 -15.84
CA TYR A 425 37.26 2.29 -15.34
C TYR A 425 36.70 1.03 -15.99
N ARG A 426 36.41 0.01 -15.19
CA ARG A 426 35.83 -1.22 -15.71
C ARG A 426 34.32 -1.19 -15.61
N ILE A 427 33.66 -1.43 -16.73
CA ILE A 427 32.20 -1.61 -16.81
C ILE A 427 31.88 -3.10 -16.97
N ASN A 428 30.67 -3.53 -16.49
CA ASN A 428 30.23 -4.93 -16.56
C ASN A 428 29.60 -5.31 -17.91
N LEU A 429 29.90 -4.60 -18.99
CA LEU A 429 29.50 -4.92 -20.37
C LEU A 429 30.73 -5.34 -21.16
N GLY A 430 30.73 -6.55 -21.70
CA GLY A 430 31.84 -7.15 -22.40
C GLY A 430 31.50 -7.61 -23.83
N LYS A 431 32.40 -8.40 -24.42
CA LYS A 431 32.25 -8.91 -25.80
C LYS A 431 31.07 -9.84 -25.95
N THR A 432 30.82 -10.69 -24.95
CA THR A 432 29.68 -11.60 -24.91
C THR A 432 28.38 -10.89 -24.65
N ASP A 433 28.48 -9.65 -24.11
CA ASP A 433 27.33 -8.86 -23.74
C ASP A 433 27.13 -7.74 -24.76
N CYS A 434 26.23 -7.96 -25.72
CA CYS A 434 25.69 -6.90 -26.53
C CYS A 434 26.67 -6.24 -27.54
N ARG A 435 27.66 -7.00 -28.03
CA ARG A 435 28.60 -6.57 -29.03
C ARG A 435 29.33 -5.27 -28.68
N ILE A 436 29.81 -5.15 -27.47
CA ILE A 436 30.69 -4.04 -27.12
C ILE A 436 32.04 -4.21 -27.82
N SER A 437 32.55 -3.13 -28.41
CA SER A 437 33.82 -3.11 -29.11
C SER A 437 34.71 -1.96 -28.65
N LYS A 438 36.00 -2.05 -28.97
CA LYS A 438 36.92 -0.93 -28.76
C LYS A 438 36.44 0.32 -29.49
N GLY A 439 36.46 1.46 -28.82
CA GLY A 439 35.95 2.72 -29.34
C GLY A 439 34.44 2.99 -29.02
N THR A 440 33.72 2.03 -28.44
CA THR A 440 32.34 2.28 -27.99
C THR A 440 32.35 3.31 -26.87
N ASP A 441 31.46 4.29 -26.97
CA ASP A 441 31.28 5.33 -25.96
C ASP A 441 30.09 5.04 -25.06
N PHE A 442 30.24 5.38 -23.79
CA PHE A 442 29.19 5.28 -22.78
C PHE A 442 28.96 6.63 -22.10
N ILE A 443 27.74 6.98 -21.90
CA ILE A 443 27.32 8.09 -21.05
C ILE A 443 27.37 7.61 -19.61
N LEU A 444 28.08 8.34 -18.75
CA LEU A 444 28.13 8.08 -17.30
C LEU A 444 26.98 8.80 -16.61
N MET A 445 26.26 8.10 -15.79
CA MET A 445 25.04 8.57 -15.13
C MET A 445 25.14 8.40 -13.60
N ALA A 446 24.98 9.49 -12.86
CA ALA A 446 24.85 9.44 -11.40
C ALA A 446 23.41 9.64 -10.95
N PRO A 447 22.99 9.06 -9.82
CA PRO A 447 21.66 9.24 -9.28
C PRO A 447 21.40 10.68 -8.84
N ARG A 448 20.22 11.19 -9.10
CA ARG A 448 19.68 12.41 -8.46
C ARG A 448 18.93 11.98 -7.21
N LEU A 449 19.28 12.57 -6.09
CA LEU A 449 18.57 12.37 -4.83
C LEU A 449 17.58 13.50 -4.61
N ASP A 450 16.40 13.18 -4.10
CA ASP A 450 15.44 14.17 -3.58
C ASP A 450 15.84 14.63 -2.17
N GLU A 451 15.08 15.55 -1.60
CA GLU A 451 15.31 16.11 -0.26
C GLU A 451 15.31 15.05 0.87
N THR A 452 14.70 13.89 0.61
CA THR A 452 14.66 12.75 1.54
C THR A 452 15.81 11.76 1.34
N GLY A 453 16.71 12.02 0.37
CA GLY A 453 17.79 11.12 -0.01
C GLY A 453 17.35 9.94 -0.90
N LYS A 454 16.14 9.96 -1.42
CA LYS A 454 15.62 8.95 -2.35
C LYS A 454 16.02 9.29 -3.79
N VAL A 455 16.34 8.26 -4.59
CA VAL A 455 16.65 8.45 -6.01
C VAL A 455 15.41 8.91 -6.77
N SER A 456 15.42 10.13 -7.27
CA SER A 456 14.37 10.74 -8.09
C SER A 456 14.63 10.65 -9.59
N GLY A 457 15.81 10.17 -9.99
CA GLY A 457 16.23 10.00 -11.38
C GLY A 457 17.75 9.91 -11.52
N PHE A 458 18.23 10.06 -12.74
CA PHE A 458 19.65 10.06 -13.07
C PHE A 458 20.03 11.32 -13.83
N ARG A 459 21.28 11.74 -13.70
CA ARG A 459 21.87 12.83 -14.46
C ARG A 459 23.17 12.39 -15.13
N GLU A 460 23.42 12.88 -16.31
CA GLU A 460 24.67 12.67 -17.01
C GLU A 460 25.80 13.41 -16.32
N THR A 461 26.87 12.69 -15.99
CA THR A 461 28.04 13.22 -15.30
C THR A 461 29.29 13.23 -16.17
N GLY A 462 29.33 12.44 -17.24
CA GLY A 462 30.48 12.36 -18.12
C GLY A 462 30.34 11.32 -19.22
N ARG A 463 31.44 11.05 -19.88
CA ARG A 463 31.55 10.05 -20.95
C ARG A 463 32.79 9.18 -20.78
N LEU A 464 32.63 7.88 -21.05
CA LEU A 464 33.67 6.88 -21.02
C LEU A 464 33.84 6.27 -22.40
N ARG A 465 35.09 6.03 -22.85
CA ARG A 465 35.38 5.30 -24.09
C ARG A 465 36.07 3.97 -23.82
N VAL A 466 35.58 2.92 -24.47
CA VAL A 466 36.11 1.57 -24.36
C VAL A 466 37.50 1.50 -25.01
N LYS A 467 38.50 1.05 -24.27
CA LYS A 467 39.88 0.85 -24.77
C LYS A 467 40.21 -0.63 -24.93
N LYS A 468 39.67 -1.49 -24.02
CA LYS A 468 39.88 -2.94 -24.08
C LYS A 468 38.58 -3.63 -23.73
N VAL A 469 38.26 -4.69 -24.45
CA VAL A 469 37.09 -5.51 -24.22
C VAL A 469 37.52 -6.90 -23.79
N ASP A 470 36.98 -7.35 -22.66
CA ASP A 470 37.11 -8.71 -22.17
C ASP A 470 35.76 -9.46 -22.36
N GLU A 471 35.68 -10.75 -22.05
CA GLU A 471 34.48 -11.57 -22.23
C GLU A 471 33.28 -10.97 -21.43
N ASN A 472 33.49 -10.61 -20.17
CA ASN A 472 32.42 -10.21 -19.23
C ASN A 472 32.56 -8.78 -18.74
N GLY A 473 33.24 -7.91 -19.48
CA GLY A 473 33.42 -6.52 -19.12
C GLY A 473 34.33 -5.76 -20.04
N SER A 474 34.40 -4.47 -19.90
CA SER A 474 35.27 -3.61 -20.70
C SER A 474 36.02 -2.60 -19.84
N TRP A 475 37.27 -2.35 -20.17
CA TRP A 475 38.07 -1.27 -19.61
C TRP A 475 37.88 0.00 -20.43
N THR A 476 37.55 1.07 -19.75
CA THR A 476 37.25 2.37 -20.34
C THR A 476 38.16 3.44 -19.76
N GLU A 477 38.31 4.54 -20.48
CA GLU A 477 38.96 5.78 -20.03
C GLU A 477 37.94 6.92 -20.12
N VAL A 478 38.17 7.98 -19.34
CA VAL A 478 37.30 9.17 -19.35
C VAL A 478 37.57 9.97 -20.61
N GLU A 479 36.56 10.21 -21.42
CA GLU A 479 36.61 11.14 -22.54
C GLU A 479 36.21 12.55 -22.09
N GLU A 480 35.20 12.63 -21.21
CA GLU A 480 34.67 13.87 -20.67
C GLU A 480 34.13 13.65 -19.28
N LEU A 481 34.41 14.58 -18.36
CA LEU A 481 33.79 14.62 -17.03
C LEU A 481 33.29 16.04 -16.79
N LYS A 482 32.03 16.18 -16.41
CA LYS A 482 31.45 17.49 -16.10
C LYS A 482 32.12 18.09 -14.85
N LYS A 483 32.21 19.42 -14.81
CA LYS A 483 32.85 20.14 -13.69
C LYS A 483 32.23 19.74 -12.36
N ASN A 484 33.08 19.45 -11.36
CA ASN A 484 32.70 19.02 -10.01
C ASN A 484 32.04 17.63 -9.89
N GLU A 485 32.01 16.84 -10.95
CA GLU A 485 31.54 15.46 -10.87
C GLU A 485 32.67 14.50 -10.48
N LYS A 486 32.27 13.40 -9.83
CA LYS A 486 33.16 12.30 -9.43
C LYS A 486 32.60 10.98 -9.96
N ILE A 487 33.48 10.11 -10.36
CA ILE A 487 33.17 8.78 -10.82
C ILE A 487 33.20 7.82 -9.62
N ALA A 488 32.17 7.03 -9.44
CA ALA A 488 32.07 6.08 -8.34
C ALA A 488 31.72 4.67 -8.84
N ILE A 489 32.26 3.67 -8.15
CA ILE A 489 31.81 2.28 -8.36
C ILE A 489 30.29 2.21 -8.08
N GLY A 490 29.55 1.62 -9.02
CA GLY A 490 28.10 1.58 -8.99
C GLY A 490 27.41 2.64 -9.85
N ASP A 491 28.17 3.57 -10.45
CA ASP A 491 27.60 4.50 -11.43
C ASP A 491 27.06 3.75 -12.66
N ARG A 492 25.90 4.17 -13.12
CA ARG A 492 25.26 3.60 -14.30
C ARG A 492 25.95 4.09 -15.57
N VAL A 493 26.15 3.21 -16.52
CA VAL A 493 26.65 3.55 -17.85
C VAL A 493 25.62 3.16 -18.91
N VAL A 494 25.42 4.03 -19.89
CA VAL A 494 24.48 3.80 -21.01
C VAL A 494 25.24 3.99 -22.31
N ARG A 495 25.20 3.00 -23.20
CA ARG A 495 25.84 3.09 -24.52
C ARG A 495 25.36 4.35 -25.25
N ARG A 496 26.29 5.17 -25.69
CA ARG A 496 26.01 6.32 -26.54
C ARG A 496 25.88 5.88 -27.98
N ILE A 497 24.77 6.27 -28.58
CA ILE A 497 24.51 6.03 -30.01
C ILE A 497 24.82 7.31 -30.78
N TYR A 498 25.75 7.22 -31.71
CA TYR A 498 26.04 8.29 -32.62
C TYR A 498 25.17 8.17 -33.89
N ARG A 499 24.58 9.28 -34.25
CA ARG A 499 23.79 9.37 -35.52
C ARG A 499 24.50 10.35 -36.46
N GLU A 500 24.55 10.04 -37.73
CA GLU A 500 25.07 10.91 -38.74
C GLU A 500 24.36 12.28 -38.70
N GLY A 501 25.11 13.40 -38.62
CA GLY A 501 24.60 14.76 -38.46
C GLY A 501 24.49 15.24 -36.99
N GLU A 502 24.78 14.39 -35.97
CA GLU A 502 24.88 14.78 -34.56
C GLU A 502 26.36 14.97 -34.12
N GLU A 503 27.22 15.54 -35.02
CA GLU A 503 28.63 15.80 -34.70
C GLU A 503 28.79 16.93 -33.68
N GLU A 504 29.79 16.83 -32.81
CA GLU A 504 30.05 17.84 -31.78
C GLU A 504 30.22 19.24 -32.38
N GLY A 505 29.38 20.17 -31.94
CA GLY A 505 29.47 21.61 -32.21
C GLY A 505 28.55 22.16 -33.30
N THR A 506 28.03 21.35 -34.21
CA THR A 506 27.10 21.84 -35.26
C THR A 506 25.98 20.82 -35.52
N ARG A 507 24.87 21.01 -34.81
CA ARG A 507 23.67 20.22 -35.08
C ARG A 507 22.87 20.82 -36.21
N ASN A 508 23.07 20.29 -37.43
CA ASN A 508 22.23 20.62 -38.57
C ASN A 508 21.04 19.70 -38.62
N TYR A 509 19.85 20.25 -38.80
CA TYR A 509 18.61 19.50 -38.90
C TYR A 509 17.59 20.19 -39.80
N PHE A 510 16.62 19.44 -40.33
CA PHE A 510 15.44 20.01 -40.96
C PHE A 510 14.21 19.68 -40.11
N ILE A 511 13.15 20.49 -40.28
CA ILE A 511 11.87 20.27 -39.66
C ILE A 511 11.02 19.47 -40.64
N LEU A 512 10.75 18.20 -40.28
CA LEU A 512 9.81 17.39 -41.04
C LEU A 512 8.40 17.66 -40.55
N SER A 513 7.46 17.90 -41.46
CA SER A 513 6.03 18.00 -41.18
C SER A 513 5.30 16.89 -41.92
N ALA A 514 4.68 15.95 -41.19
CA ALA A 514 3.93 14.86 -41.82
C ALA A 514 2.43 15.03 -41.55
N ARG A 515 1.63 14.85 -42.59
CA ARG A 515 0.17 14.86 -42.52
C ARG A 515 -0.38 13.56 -43.11
N GLY A 516 -1.59 13.21 -42.72
CA GLY A 516 -2.27 12.02 -43.22
C GLY A 516 -3.66 11.90 -42.59
N GLY A 517 -4.47 11.03 -43.13
CA GLY A 517 -5.85 10.80 -42.72
C GLY A 517 -6.71 10.34 -43.88
N LEU A 518 -7.94 9.97 -43.59
CA LEU A 518 -8.93 9.69 -44.65
C LEU A 518 -9.52 11.01 -45.11
N PRO A 519 -9.52 11.30 -46.44
CA PRO A 519 -10.18 12.52 -46.94
C PRO A 519 -11.64 12.59 -46.49
N PRO A 520 -12.15 13.80 -46.14
CA PRO A 520 -11.50 15.11 -46.19
C PRO A 520 -10.59 15.42 -44.98
N ASP A 521 -10.52 14.57 -43.95
CA ASP A 521 -9.89 14.83 -42.64
C ASP A 521 -8.39 14.56 -42.65
N VAL A 522 -7.59 15.33 -43.41
CA VAL A 522 -6.13 15.25 -43.39
C VAL A 522 -5.57 16.13 -42.30
N ALA A 523 -4.98 15.51 -41.29
CA ALA A 523 -4.46 16.15 -40.09
C ALA A 523 -2.96 15.91 -39.87
N PRO A 524 -2.29 16.65 -38.95
CA PRO A 524 -0.94 16.33 -38.53
C PRO A 524 -0.81 14.86 -38.09
N LEU A 525 0.22 14.16 -38.54
CA LEU A 525 0.36 12.72 -38.34
C LEU A 525 1.43 12.40 -37.30
N THR A 526 0.99 12.01 -36.12
CA THR A 526 1.87 11.60 -35.03
C THR A 526 2.47 10.23 -35.25
N GLY A 527 3.72 10.01 -34.81
CA GLY A 527 4.35 8.70 -34.79
C GLY A 527 4.80 8.16 -36.18
N VAL A 528 5.01 9.05 -37.16
CA VAL A 528 5.68 8.69 -38.41
C VAL A 528 7.16 8.49 -38.11
N ASN A 529 7.68 7.29 -38.33
CA ASN A 529 9.10 7.01 -38.18
C ASN A 529 9.86 7.59 -39.34
N VAL A 530 10.93 8.28 -39.05
CA VAL A 530 11.79 8.98 -40.01
C VAL A 530 13.12 8.27 -40.08
N TYR A 531 13.49 7.82 -41.26
CA TYR A 531 14.78 7.18 -41.54
C TYR A 531 15.57 8.01 -42.57
N VAL A 532 16.83 8.25 -42.25
CA VAL A 532 17.79 8.88 -43.14
C VAL A 532 18.85 7.84 -43.49
N ASN A 533 19.00 7.49 -44.77
CA ASN A 533 19.91 6.41 -45.20
C ASN A 533 19.69 5.09 -44.43
N ASN A 534 18.42 4.72 -44.18
CA ASN A 534 17.97 3.56 -43.39
C ASN A 534 18.26 3.62 -41.88
N GLU A 535 18.83 4.70 -41.38
CA GLU A 535 18.99 4.91 -39.94
C GLU A 535 17.81 5.67 -39.35
N TRP A 536 17.22 5.16 -38.29
CA TRP A 536 16.12 5.82 -37.59
C TRP A 536 16.58 7.11 -36.92
N ARG A 537 15.90 8.23 -37.19
CA ARG A 537 16.22 9.57 -36.68
C ARG A 537 15.20 10.07 -35.65
N GLY A 538 14.12 9.34 -35.44
CA GLY A 538 13.04 9.73 -34.55
C GLY A 538 11.68 9.51 -35.14
N SER A 539 10.65 10.04 -34.51
CA SER A 539 9.26 9.97 -34.97
C SER A 539 8.59 11.32 -34.78
N THR A 540 7.57 11.62 -35.61
CA THR A 540 6.79 12.85 -35.47
C THR A 540 6.03 12.92 -34.18
N GLY A 541 5.97 14.10 -33.55
CA GLY A 541 5.20 14.42 -32.38
C GLY A 541 3.70 14.60 -32.63
N PRO A 542 2.92 14.99 -31.61
CA PRO A 542 1.47 15.22 -31.71
C PRO A 542 1.09 16.30 -32.76
N ASP A 543 2.00 17.23 -33.05
CA ASP A 543 1.86 18.28 -34.06
C ASP A 543 2.25 17.81 -35.47
N GLY A 544 2.54 16.52 -35.63
CA GLY A 544 3.01 15.93 -36.91
C GLY A 544 4.43 16.32 -37.26
N LYS A 545 5.22 16.96 -36.40
CA LYS A 545 6.56 17.45 -36.71
C LYS A 545 7.65 16.62 -36.03
N ALA A 546 8.83 16.61 -36.65
CA ALA A 546 10.06 16.04 -36.11
C ALA A 546 11.27 16.88 -36.51
N GLU A 547 12.20 17.10 -35.61
CA GLU A 547 13.55 17.62 -35.94
C GLU A 547 14.42 16.45 -36.37
N VAL A 548 14.89 16.48 -37.61
CA VAL A 548 15.63 15.39 -38.24
C VAL A 548 17.08 15.81 -38.49
N PRO A 549 18.04 15.27 -37.71
CA PRO A 549 19.45 15.54 -37.98
C PRO A 549 19.87 15.06 -39.39
N ALA A 550 20.51 15.95 -40.16
CA ALA A 550 21.03 15.65 -41.47
C ALA A 550 22.17 16.62 -41.85
N ARG A 551 23.06 16.21 -42.73
CA ARG A 551 24.15 17.06 -43.23
C ARG A 551 23.65 18.01 -44.31
N ILE A 552 24.08 19.27 -44.26
CA ILE A 552 23.80 20.28 -45.27
C ILE A 552 24.55 19.95 -46.57
N ASN A 553 23.95 20.25 -47.73
CA ASN A 553 24.50 20.08 -49.07
C ASN A 553 24.88 18.63 -49.44
N ARG A 554 24.30 17.64 -48.75
CA ARG A 554 24.46 16.23 -49.06
C ARG A 554 23.11 15.59 -49.34
N ASP A 555 23.05 14.81 -50.42
CA ASP A 555 21.88 14.02 -50.75
C ASP A 555 21.77 12.84 -49.77
N PHE A 556 20.57 12.57 -49.32
CA PHE A 556 20.23 11.42 -48.51
C PHE A 556 18.87 10.82 -48.92
N THR A 557 18.71 9.54 -48.68
CA THR A 557 17.43 8.87 -48.86
C THR A 557 16.60 9.02 -47.59
N LEU A 558 15.46 9.69 -47.70
CA LEU A 558 14.47 9.82 -46.64
C LEU A 558 13.42 8.72 -46.81
N VAL A 559 13.15 7.95 -45.76
CA VAL A 559 12.03 7.03 -45.71
C VAL A 559 11.13 7.44 -44.56
N LEU A 560 9.85 7.69 -44.86
CA LEU A 560 8.80 7.94 -43.87
C LEU A 560 7.91 6.72 -43.83
N TYR A 561 7.78 6.17 -42.65
CA TYR A 561 7.00 4.98 -42.43
C TYR A 561 6.10 5.08 -41.21
N ARG A 562 4.83 4.80 -41.42
CA ARG A 562 3.87 4.58 -40.31
C ARG A 562 2.96 3.44 -40.74
N HIS A 563 2.76 2.50 -39.81
CA HIS A 563 1.81 1.42 -40.05
C HIS A 563 0.41 1.99 -40.28
N GLY A 564 -0.36 1.42 -41.23
CA GLY A 564 -1.64 1.95 -41.69
C GLY A 564 -1.54 3.00 -42.80
N TYR A 565 -0.31 3.37 -43.22
CA TYR A 565 -0.09 4.35 -44.27
C TYR A 565 0.89 3.83 -45.34
N GLN A 566 0.77 4.39 -46.54
CA GLN A 566 1.77 4.16 -47.59
C GLN A 566 3.09 4.82 -47.22
N GLN A 567 4.19 4.11 -47.41
CA GLN A 567 5.50 4.68 -47.15
C GLN A 567 5.82 5.78 -48.20
N VAL A 568 6.55 6.76 -47.73
CA VAL A 568 7.19 7.75 -48.65
C VAL A 568 8.68 7.46 -48.68
N THR A 569 9.26 7.40 -49.90
CA THR A 569 10.70 7.24 -50.08
C THR A 569 11.16 8.27 -51.09
N GLU A 570 11.96 9.22 -50.67
CA GLU A 570 12.44 10.34 -51.46
C GLU A 570 13.95 10.58 -51.27
N LYS A 571 14.63 11.07 -52.33
CA LYS A 571 15.95 11.68 -52.23
C LYS A 571 15.79 13.14 -51.87
N VAL A 572 16.37 13.52 -50.77
CA VAL A 572 16.25 14.87 -50.21
C VAL A 572 17.64 15.45 -50.04
N LYS A 573 17.79 16.73 -50.34
CA LYS A 573 18.96 17.54 -50.04
C LYS A 573 18.57 18.65 -49.08
N LEU A 574 19.33 18.80 -47.98
CA LEU A 574 19.16 19.91 -47.07
C LEU A 574 20.07 21.07 -47.48
N GLU A 575 19.48 22.18 -47.88
CA GLU A 575 20.23 23.35 -48.30
C GLU A 575 20.56 24.30 -47.15
N ARG A 576 19.66 24.40 -46.18
CA ARG A 576 19.81 25.27 -45.00
C ARG A 576 19.47 24.53 -43.74
N ASN A 577 20.11 24.91 -42.66
CA ASN A 577 19.74 24.45 -41.32
C ASN A 577 18.32 24.94 -40.97
N ARG A 578 17.50 24.09 -40.33
CA ARG A 578 16.09 24.34 -39.97
C ARG A 578 15.12 24.52 -41.14
N ASP A 579 15.48 24.05 -42.32
CA ASP A 579 14.56 24.03 -43.46
C ASP A 579 13.34 23.14 -43.14
N THR A 580 12.17 23.47 -43.67
CA THR A 580 10.95 22.70 -43.45
C THR A 580 10.61 21.88 -44.70
N LYS A 581 10.37 20.58 -44.48
CA LYS A 581 9.92 19.66 -45.55
C LYS A 581 8.57 19.06 -45.16
N GLU A 582 7.58 19.21 -46.04
CA GLU A 582 6.23 18.71 -45.80
C GLU A 582 5.92 17.46 -46.61
N PHE A 583 5.28 16.47 -45.99
CA PHE A 583 4.93 15.22 -46.61
C PHE A 583 3.49 14.83 -46.25
N THR A 584 2.76 14.28 -47.22
CA THR A 584 1.45 13.70 -46.99
C THR A 584 1.50 12.20 -47.24
N LEU A 585 1.15 11.41 -46.22
CA LEU A 585 1.10 9.95 -46.30
C LEU A 585 -0.34 9.53 -46.64
N ALA A 586 -0.52 8.81 -47.72
CA ALA A 586 -1.80 8.20 -48.05
C ALA A 586 -2.13 7.05 -47.11
N VAL A 587 -3.40 6.93 -46.73
CA VAL A 587 -3.86 5.89 -45.81
C VAL A 587 -3.96 4.54 -46.50
N ASN A 588 -3.47 3.49 -45.87
CA ASN A 588 -3.83 2.11 -46.17
C ASN A 588 -4.99 1.73 -45.26
N ASN A 589 -6.12 1.31 -45.78
CA ASN A 589 -7.32 1.02 -45.01
C ASN A 589 -7.94 -0.35 -45.34
N ALA A 590 -8.61 -0.91 -44.32
CA ALA A 590 -9.56 -2.02 -44.45
C ALA A 590 -10.98 -1.50 -44.24
N VAL A 591 -11.97 -2.28 -44.64
CA VAL A 591 -13.39 -2.02 -44.38
C VAL A 591 -13.84 -2.88 -43.18
N PHE A 592 -14.17 -2.23 -42.09
CA PHE A 592 -14.57 -2.90 -40.87
C PHE A 592 -16.08 -3.06 -40.78
N LYS A 593 -16.53 -4.30 -40.57
CA LYS A 593 -17.91 -4.67 -40.33
C LYS A 593 -18.03 -5.46 -39.02
N ILE A 594 -19.08 -5.22 -38.23
CA ILE A 594 -19.28 -5.92 -36.95
C ILE A 594 -20.76 -5.96 -36.57
N ASP A 595 -21.18 -7.06 -35.96
CA ASP A 595 -22.49 -7.20 -35.33
C ASP A 595 -22.35 -7.72 -33.90
N SER A 596 -23.36 -7.51 -33.06
CA SER A 596 -23.39 -7.98 -31.66
C SER A 596 -24.76 -8.50 -31.27
N ASP A 597 -24.79 -9.28 -30.22
CA ASP A 597 -25.98 -9.69 -29.52
C ASP A 597 -25.84 -9.34 -28.02
N PRO A 598 -26.67 -8.41 -27.50
CA PRO A 598 -27.73 -7.65 -28.18
C PRO A 598 -27.15 -6.62 -29.17
N GLN A 599 -27.99 -6.25 -30.15
CA GLN A 599 -27.64 -5.22 -31.14
C GLN A 599 -27.80 -3.81 -30.55
N SER A 600 -27.49 -2.80 -31.37
CA SER A 600 -27.44 -1.36 -30.99
C SER A 600 -26.33 -0.98 -30.01
N ALA A 601 -25.30 -1.81 -29.88
CA ALA A 601 -24.12 -1.50 -29.11
C ALA A 601 -23.25 -0.46 -29.83
N ASP A 602 -22.71 0.48 -29.11
CA ASP A 602 -21.74 1.45 -29.63
C ASP A 602 -20.42 0.76 -29.98
N VAL A 603 -19.85 1.06 -31.13
CA VAL A 603 -18.61 0.51 -31.63
C VAL A 603 -17.53 1.57 -31.61
N PHE A 604 -16.43 1.25 -30.94
CA PHE A 604 -15.26 2.14 -30.82
C PHE A 604 -14.03 1.44 -31.42
N VAL A 605 -13.20 2.22 -32.10
CA VAL A 605 -11.87 1.81 -32.55
C VAL A 605 -10.88 2.81 -31.96
N ASP A 606 -9.89 2.31 -31.22
CA ASP A 606 -8.90 3.13 -30.49
C ASP A 606 -9.52 4.24 -29.63
N GLY A 607 -10.70 3.97 -29.08
CA GLY A 607 -11.45 4.89 -28.23
C GLY A 607 -12.37 5.86 -28.98
N GLU A 608 -12.27 5.95 -30.32
CA GLU A 608 -13.16 6.76 -31.14
C GLU A 608 -14.42 5.97 -31.53
N LYS A 609 -15.59 6.58 -31.36
CA LYS A 609 -16.85 5.97 -31.75
C LYS A 609 -17.05 6.03 -33.27
N ILE A 610 -17.14 4.87 -33.91
CA ILE A 610 -17.30 4.77 -35.36
C ILE A 610 -18.71 4.39 -35.81
N GLY A 611 -19.57 3.93 -34.92
CA GLY A 611 -20.95 3.55 -35.26
C GLY A 611 -21.65 2.74 -34.19
N ARG A 612 -22.69 2.03 -34.62
CA ARG A 612 -23.45 1.06 -33.78
C ARG A 612 -23.64 -0.26 -34.51
N THR A 613 -23.74 -1.34 -33.74
CA THR A 613 -24.07 -2.66 -34.31
C THR A 613 -25.55 -2.74 -34.70
N PRO A 614 -25.92 -3.39 -35.82
CA PRO A 614 -25.01 -4.01 -36.81
C PRO A 614 -24.36 -2.96 -37.73
N LEU A 615 -23.04 -2.96 -37.82
CA LEU A 615 -22.27 -2.09 -38.70
C LEU A 615 -22.00 -2.83 -40.04
N LEU A 616 -23.03 -3.01 -40.84
CA LEU A 616 -23.00 -3.87 -42.07
C LEU A 616 -22.45 -3.14 -43.28
N ASP A 617 -22.69 -1.82 -43.39
CA ASP A 617 -22.17 -1.02 -44.49
C ASP A 617 -20.64 -0.88 -44.49
N GLY A 618 -20.06 -1.21 -43.34
CA GLY A 618 -18.61 -1.12 -43.12
C GLY A 618 -18.12 0.30 -42.93
N LYS A 619 -17.02 0.43 -42.23
CA LYS A 619 -16.28 1.71 -42.01
C LYS A 619 -14.83 1.53 -42.38
N PRO A 620 -14.21 2.50 -43.04
CA PRO A 620 -12.79 2.46 -43.32
C PRO A 620 -12.00 2.63 -41.99
N VAL A 621 -11.07 1.73 -41.77
CA VAL A 621 -10.14 1.74 -40.63
C VAL A 621 -8.73 1.52 -41.14
N THR A 622 -7.74 2.22 -40.59
CA THR A 622 -6.32 2.06 -41.00
C THR A 622 -5.86 0.61 -40.77
N LEU A 623 -4.93 0.12 -41.61
CA LEU A 623 -4.32 -1.17 -41.38
C LEU A 623 -3.51 -1.16 -40.10
N GLY A 624 -3.51 -2.29 -39.38
CA GLY A 624 -2.76 -2.49 -38.15
C GLY A 624 -3.54 -3.13 -37.04
N PHE A 625 -2.94 -3.08 -35.86
CA PHE A 625 -3.62 -3.53 -34.64
C PHE A 625 -4.36 -2.35 -34.00
N HIS A 626 -5.65 -2.50 -33.85
CA HIS A 626 -6.53 -1.53 -33.23
C HIS A 626 -7.27 -2.15 -32.06
N THR A 627 -7.50 -1.36 -31.02
CA THR A 627 -8.37 -1.78 -29.93
C THR A 627 -9.83 -1.54 -30.35
N VAL A 628 -10.58 -2.61 -30.56
CA VAL A 628 -12.01 -2.56 -30.85
C VAL A 628 -12.79 -2.80 -29.57
N ARG A 629 -13.66 -1.87 -29.22
CA ARG A 629 -14.57 -1.99 -28.08
C ARG A 629 -16.02 -1.90 -28.56
N VAL A 630 -16.83 -2.84 -28.07
CA VAL A 630 -18.29 -2.86 -28.34
C VAL A 630 -19.00 -2.75 -26.99
N ALA A 631 -19.83 -1.72 -26.85
CA ALA A 631 -20.44 -1.37 -25.56
C ALA A 631 -21.92 -1.00 -25.75
N ILE A 632 -22.82 -1.62 -24.99
CA ILE A 632 -24.23 -1.24 -24.96
C ILE A 632 -24.59 -0.50 -23.66
N GLY A 633 -23.71 -0.54 -22.66
CA GLY A 633 -23.96 0.05 -21.35
C GLY A 633 -24.93 -0.78 -20.51
N GLY A 634 -25.49 -0.13 -19.46
CA GLY A 634 -26.41 -0.83 -18.54
C GLY A 634 -25.78 -2.00 -17.82
N ASP A 635 -26.40 -3.16 -17.96
CA ASP A 635 -26.04 -4.40 -17.27
C ASP A 635 -25.09 -5.29 -18.08
N TYR A 636 -24.62 -4.82 -19.21
CA TYR A 636 -23.72 -5.56 -20.08
C TYR A 636 -22.28 -5.10 -19.93
N ARG A 637 -21.36 -6.04 -20.11
CA ARG A 637 -19.94 -5.74 -20.19
C ARG A 637 -19.55 -5.30 -21.57
N ASP A 638 -18.65 -4.34 -21.60
CA ASP A 638 -17.98 -3.99 -22.82
C ASP A 638 -17.14 -5.18 -23.31
N TRP A 639 -17.31 -5.54 -24.59
CA TRP A 639 -16.36 -6.40 -25.26
C TRP A 639 -15.23 -5.56 -25.79
N GLU A 640 -13.98 -5.96 -25.52
CA GLU A 640 -12.78 -5.25 -25.98
C GLU A 640 -11.75 -6.28 -26.43
N GLU A 641 -11.30 -6.16 -27.66
CA GLU A 641 -10.21 -6.96 -28.22
C GLU A 641 -9.30 -6.12 -29.09
N VAL A 642 -8.04 -6.58 -29.23
CA VAL A 642 -7.11 -6.06 -30.22
C VAL A 642 -7.29 -6.84 -31.51
N VAL A 643 -7.77 -6.16 -32.55
CA VAL A 643 -8.06 -6.70 -33.87
C VAL A 643 -7.01 -6.23 -34.85
N GLU A 644 -6.46 -7.13 -35.65
CA GLU A 644 -5.60 -6.79 -36.77
C GLU A 644 -6.43 -6.53 -38.03
N PHE A 645 -6.32 -5.34 -38.58
CA PHE A 645 -6.86 -4.97 -39.89
C PHE A 645 -5.75 -5.08 -40.96
N SER A 646 -5.73 -6.15 -41.69
CA SER A 646 -4.68 -6.48 -42.66
C SER A 646 -5.20 -6.62 -44.12
N ARG A 647 -6.51 -6.61 -44.32
CA ARG A 647 -7.16 -6.80 -45.61
C ARG A 647 -8.12 -5.66 -45.91
N LYS A 648 -8.54 -5.56 -47.19
CA LYS A 648 -9.55 -4.57 -47.59
C LYS A 648 -10.87 -4.72 -46.84
N GLU A 649 -11.27 -5.94 -46.55
CA GLU A 649 -12.45 -6.26 -45.79
C GLU A 649 -12.05 -7.04 -44.54
N GLU A 650 -12.25 -6.45 -43.38
CA GLU A 650 -12.12 -7.11 -42.11
C GLU A 650 -13.49 -7.18 -41.47
N SER A 651 -13.94 -8.37 -41.14
CA SER A 651 -15.26 -8.59 -40.56
C SER A 651 -15.17 -9.53 -39.40
N ARG A 652 -15.60 -9.04 -38.25
CA ARG A 652 -15.90 -9.89 -37.07
C ARG A 652 -17.29 -10.49 -37.12
N THR A 653 -18.05 -10.13 -38.14
CA THR A 653 -19.39 -10.61 -38.25
C THR A 653 -19.46 -11.92 -38.99
N GLY A 654 -18.64 -12.25 -39.96
CA GLY A 654 -18.81 -13.49 -40.71
C GLY A 654 -20.16 -14.14 -40.41
N ASN A 655 -20.18 -15.27 -39.78
CA ASN A 655 -21.37 -15.90 -39.19
C ASN A 655 -21.39 -15.82 -37.65
N ALA A 656 -20.46 -15.13 -37.04
CA ALA A 656 -20.30 -15.04 -35.58
C ALA A 656 -20.51 -13.61 -35.10
N LYS A 657 -21.58 -13.36 -34.37
CA LYS A 657 -21.84 -12.10 -33.67
C LYS A 657 -20.98 -12.01 -32.42
N ILE A 658 -20.64 -10.80 -32.05
CA ILE A 658 -20.07 -10.53 -30.71
C ILE A 658 -21.18 -10.71 -29.66
N ILE A 659 -20.97 -11.63 -28.75
CA ILE A 659 -21.90 -11.82 -27.63
C ILE A 659 -21.46 -10.91 -26.48
N LEU A 660 -22.35 -9.98 -26.09
CA LEU A 660 -22.13 -9.11 -24.94
C LEU A 660 -22.73 -9.79 -23.71
N HIS A 661 -21.88 -10.19 -22.79
CA HIS A 661 -22.28 -10.85 -21.57
C HIS A 661 -22.79 -9.87 -20.52
N MET A 662 -23.78 -10.29 -19.73
CA MET A 662 -24.23 -9.51 -18.58
C MET A 662 -23.11 -9.35 -17.55
N ASP A 663 -23.00 -8.18 -16.99
CA ASP A 663 -22.12 -7.87 -15.87
C ASP A 663 -22.84 -8.18 -14.55
N PHE A 664 -22.84 -9.45 -14.18
CA PHE A 664 -23.53 -9.91 -12.99
C PHE A 664 -23.02 -9.26 -11.70
N LEU A 665 -21.76 -8.79 -11.65
CA LEU A 665 -21.25 -8.02 -10.52
C LEU A 665 -22.00 -6.68 -10.41
N LYS A 666 -22.08 -5.91 -11.49
CA LYS A 666 -22.84 -4.64 -11.50
C LYS A 666 -24.34 -4.82 -11.25
N VAL A 667 -24.93 -5.89 -11.81
CA VAL A 667 -26.33 -6.21 -11.56
C VAL A 667 -26.56 -6.44 -10.08
N GLY A 668 -25.68 -7.22 -9.45
CA GLY A 668 -25.73 -7.49 -8.01
C GLY A 668 -25.57 -6.22 -7.17
N GLU A 669 -24.54 -5.41 -7.46
CA GLU A 669 -24.29 -4.14 -6.78
C GLU A 669 -25.47 -3.17 -6.85
N ARG A 670 -26.12 -3.10 -8.01
CA ARG A 670 -27.31 -2.25 -8.19
C ARG A 670 -28.51 -2.78 -7.42
N ALA A 671 -28.65 -4.09 -7.32
CA ALA A 671 -29.67 -4.73 -6.53
C ALA A 671 -29.47 -4.47 -5.03
N GLU A 672 -28.24 -4.61 -4.54
CA GLU A 672 -27.87 -4.22 -3.15
C GLU A 672 -28.22 -2.76 -2.85
N GLN A 673 -27.83 -1.83 -3.74
CA GLN A 673 -28.15 -0.40 -3.58
C GLN A 673 -29.65 -0.10 -3.50
N LYS A 674 -30.49 -0.96 -4.12
CA LYS A 674 -31.96 -0.86 -4.07
C LYS A 674 -32.56 -1.61 -2.89
N GLY A 675 -31.74 -2.32 -2.10
CA GLY A 675 -32.23 -3.21 -1.04
C GLY A 675 -32.84 -4.53 -1.53
N ASP A 676 -32.70 -4.85 -2.81
CA ASP A 676 -33.20 -6.12 -3.39
C ASP A 676 -32.15 -7.21 -3.23
N ILE A 677 -32.04 -7.72 -2.00
CA ILE A 677 -31.02 -8.69 -1.59
C ILE A 677 -31.15 -10.03 -2.34
N ASP A 678 -32.36 -10.46 -2.67
CA ASP A 678 -32.55 -11.74 -3.39
C ASP A 678 -32.06 -11.65 -4.83
N SER A 679 -32.33 -10.56 -5.52
CA SER A 679 -31.78 -10.29 -6.86
C SER A 679 -30.26 -10.14 -6.83
N ALA A 680 -29.71 -9.52 -5.80
CA ALA A 680 -28.26 -9.42 -5.63
C ALA A 680 -27.59 -10.80 -5.47
N VAL A 681 -28.15 -11.65 -4.62
CA VAL A 681 -27.71 -13.05 -4.43
C VAL A 681 -27.75 -13.83 -5.74
N LEU A 682 -28.81 -13.72 -6.51
CA LEU A 682 -28.95 -14.40 -7.80
C LEU A 682 -27.89 -13.94 -8.79
N ALA A 683 -27.70 -12.64 -8.90
CA ALA A 683 -26.70 -12.06 -9.79
C ALA A 683 -25.26 -12.50 -9.43
N TYR A 684 -24.87 -12.41 -8.16
CA TYR A 684 -23.54 -12.84 -7.73
C TYR A 684 -23.29 -14.33 -7.92
N LYS A 685 -24.30 -15.18 -7.74
CA LYS A 685 -24.24 -16.62 -8.04
C LYS A 685 -24.05 -16.91 -9.53
N SER A 686 -24.60 -16.06 -10.40
CA SER A 686 -24.53 -16.21 -11.84
C SER A 686 -23.16 -15.84 -12.43
N THR A 687 -22.27 -15.23 -11.64
CA THR A 687 -20.90 -14.95 -12.10
C THR A 687 -20.12 -16.25 -12.26
N GLU A 688 -19.63 -16.52 -13.47
CA GLU A 688 -18.97 -17.77 -13.83
C GLU A 688 -17.58 -17.91 -13.19
N LYS A 689 -17.22 -19.16 -12.82
CA LYS A 689 -15.88 -19.47 -12.31
C LYS A 689 -14.82 -19.22 -13.39
N GLY A 690 -13.77 -18.51 -13.06
CA GLY A 690 -12.73 -18.08 -14.00
C GLY A 690 -12.97 -16.70 -14.59
N HIS A 691 -14.14 -16.11 -14.37
CA HIS A 691 -14.35 -14.69 -14.67
C HIS A 691 -13.48 -13.78 -13.77
N PRO A 692 -12.90 -12.67 -14.27
CA PRO A 692 -12.11 -11.76 -13.46
C PRO A 692 -12.82 -11.26 -12.21
N ASP A 693 -14.14 -11.07 -12.26
CA ASP A 693 -14.93 -10.55 -11.16
C ASP A 693 -15.55 -11.67 -10.28
N TYR A 694 -15.22 -12.94 -10.57
CA TYR A 694 -15.77 -14.07 -9.81
C TYR A 694 -15.48 -13.96 -8.31
N SER A 695 -14.25 -13.64 -7.96
CA SER A 695 -13.87 -13.54 -6.57
C SER A 695 -14.58 -12.38 -5.85
N GLU A 696 -14.74 -11.22 -6.49
CA GLU A 696 -15.49 -10.08 -5.93
C GLU A 696 -16.97 -10.44 -5.73
N ALA A 697 -17.60 -11.02 -6.75
CA ALA A 697 -18.99 -11.46 -6.66
C ALA A 697 -19.20 -12.47 -5.52
N ARG A 698 -18.29 -13.44 -5.37
CA ARG A 698 -18.38 -14.43 -4.28
C ARG A 698 -18.12 -13.83 -2.91
N HIS A 699 -17.21 -12.87 -2.82
CA HIS A 699 -16.97 -12.13 -1.58
C HIS A 699 -18.22 -11.35 -1.14
N ARG A 700 -18.86 -10.61 -2.05
CA ARG A 700 -20.10 -9.89 -1.76
C ARG A 700 -21.26 -10.82 -1.41
N LEU A 701 -21.38 -11.94 -2.12
CA LEU A 701 -22.34 -12.98 -1.78
C LEU A 701 -22.14 -13.51 -0.37
N ALA A 702 -20.88 -13.75 0.02
CA ALA A 702 -20.55 -14.20 1.36
C ALA A 702 -20.91 -13.15 2.43
N GLN A 703 -20.66 -11.85 2.13
CA GLN A 703 -21.08 -10.76 3.02
C GLN A 703 -22.61 -10.70 3.18
N ILE A 704 -23.37 -10.81 2.09
CA ILE A 704 -24.85 -10.87 2.18
C ILE A 704 -25.31 -12.05 3.04
N TYR A 705 -24.70 -13.22 2.89
CA TYR A 705 -25.04 -14.36 3.72
C TYR A 705 -24.74 -14.11 5.20
N LEU A 706 -23.63 -13.43 5.50
CA LEU A 706 -23.23 -13.10 6.87
C LEU A 706 -24.14 -12.04 7.48
N ASP A 707 -24.27 -10.90 6.80
CA ASP A 707 -24.81 -9.67 7.39
C ASP A 707 -26.34 -9.58 7.25
N GLU A 708 -26.90 -10.02 6.11
CA GLU A 708 -28.32 -9.83 5.77
C GLU A 708 -29.17 -11.09 6.02
N LYS A 709 -28.60 -12.27 5.73
CA LYS A 709 -29.38 -13.52 5.80
C LYS A 709 -29.10 -14.36 7.05
N GLY A 710 -28.01 -14.10 7.79
CA GLY A 710 -27.57 -14.92 8.92
C GLY A 710 -27.26 -16.37 8.53
N ASP A 711 -27.00 -16.63 7.24
CA ASP A 711 -26.56 -17.94 6.73
C ASP A 711 -25.03 -18.06 6.90
N TYR A 712 -24.61 -18.32 8.11
CA TYR A 712 -23.19 -18.39 8.47
C TYR A 712 -22.46 -19.52 7.74
N ASP A 713 -23.15 -20.64 7.45
CA ASP A 713 -22.58 -21.75 6.68
C ASP A 713 -22.39 -21.36 5.21
N GLY A 714 -23.33 -20.65 4.63
CA GLY A 714 -23.22 -20.07 3.30
C GLY A 714 -22.08 -19.08 3.21
N ALA A 715 -21.98 -18.16 4.16
CA ALA A 715 -20.91 -17.17 4.25
C ALA A 715 -19.54 -17.83 4.32
N ILE A 716 -19.35 -18.79 5.22
CA ILE A 716 -18.09 -19.53 5.38
C ILE A 716 -17.70 -20.21 4.06
N ARG A 717 -18.61 -20.95 3.42
CA ARG A 717 -18.30 -21.64 2.15
C ARG A 717 -17.85 -20.68 1.06
N GLU A 718 -18.50 -19.52 0.91
CA GLU A 718 -18.14 -18.58 -0.13
C GLU A 718 -16.84 -17.85 0.17
N PHE A 719 -16.56 -17.47 1.42
CA PHE A 719 -15.25 -16.91 1.80
C PHE A 719 -14.12 -17.92 1.62
N GLU A 720 -14.30 -19.18 2.04
CA GLU A 720 -13.30 -20.24 1.81
C GLU A 720 -13.07 -20.50 0.32
N ASN A 721 -14.15 -20.47 -0.50
CA ASN A 721 -14.03 -20.58 -1.95
C ASN A 721 -13.15 -19.46 -2.52
N VAL A 722 -13.38 -18.22 -2.13
CA VAL A 722 -12.58 -17.06 -2.52
C VAL A 722 -11.12 -17.25 -2.12
N LEU A 723 -10.86 -17.64 -0.87
CA LEU A 723 -9.50 -17.80 -0.34
C LEU A 723 -8.75 -18.99 -0.94
N SER A 724 -9.46 -19.98 -1.49
CA SER A 724 -8.89 -21.14 -2.18
C SER A 724 -8.53 -20.88 -3.65
N LEU A 725 -8.89 -19.73 -4.21
CA LEU A 725 -8.57 -19.41 -5.61
C LEU A 725 -7.06 -19.26 -5.80
N PRO A 726 -6.52 -19.62 -6.99
CA PRO A 726 -5.12 -19.41 -7.31
C PRO A 726 -4.71 -17.94 -7.15
N GLU A 727 -3.47 -17.68 -6.74
CA GLU A 727 -2.94 -16.33 -6.45
C GLU A 727 -3.18 -15.34 -7.60
N ASN A 728 -3.13 -15.80 -8.85
CA ASN A 728 -3.38 -14.97 -10.04
C ASN A 728 -4.87 -14.59 -10.23
N GLN A 729 -5.80 -15.35 -9.67
CA GLN A 729 -7.24 -15.03 -9.63
C GLN A 729 -7.61 -14.22 -8.39
N GLN A 730 -6.77 -14.26 -7.37
CA GLN A 730 -6.87 -13.42 -6.18
C GLN A 730 -6.25 -12.03 -6.39
N LEU A 731 -5.53 -11.78 -7.46
CA LEU A 731 -4.83 -10.49 -7.73
C LEU A 731 -5.78 -9.30 -7.93
N VAL A 732 -7.03 -9.53 -8.22
CA VAL A 732 -8.08 -8.49 -8.17
C VAL A 732 -8.42 -8.13 -6.71
N PHE A 733 -7.97 -8.95 -5.76
CA PHE A 733 -8.22 -8.83 -4.33
C PHE A 733 -7.14 -8.00 -3.63
N LYS A 734 -7.24 -6.69 -3.70
CA LYS A 734 -6.71 -5.80 -2.66
C LYS A 734 -7.36 -6.06 -1.29
N GLN A 735 -8.30 -7.00 -1.22
CA GLN A 735 -9.16 -7.30 -0.08
C GLN A 735 -8.92 -8.70 0.53
N PHE A 736 -7.85 -9.39 0.15
CA PHE A 736 -7.54 -10.74 0.67
C PHE A 736 -7.55 -10.80 2.21
N SER A 737 -6.98 -9.78 2.85
CA SER A 737 -6.99 -9.68 4.31
C SER A 737 -8.38 -9.42 4.89
N VAL A 738 -9.23 -8.68 4.16
CA VAL A 738 -10.64 -8.46 4.54
C VAL A 738 -11.43 -9.75 4.42
N ALA A 739 -11.16 -10.59 3.42
CA ALA A 739 -11.82 -11.90 3.30
C ALA A 739 -11.49 -12.82 4.48
N PHE A 740 -10.25 -12.82 4.98
CA PHE A 740 -9.89 -13.54 6.20
C PHE A 740 -10.57 -12.96 7.45
N MET A 741 -10.68 -11.64 7.56
CA MET A 741 -11.37 -10.98 8.66
C MET A 741 -12.88 -11.35 8.65
N ASN A 742 -13.53 -11.24 7.50
CA ASN A 742 -14.94 -11.58 7.34
C ASN A 742 -15.21 -13.08 7.54
N LEU A 743 -14.33 -13.96 7.08
CA LEU A 743 -14.39 -15.40 7.38
C LEU A 743 -14.33 -15.65 8.88
N GLY A 744 -13.40 -14.96 9.56
CA GLY A 744 -13.31 -15.04 11.01
C GLY A 744 -14.57 -14.53 11.72
N HIS A 745 -15.17 -13.43 11.24
CA HIS A 745 -16.45 -12.93 11.73
C HIS A 745 -17.58 -13.96 11.51
N ALA A 746 -17.65 -14.57 10.31
CA ALA A 746 -18.63 -15.61 10.02
C ALA A 746 -18.49 -16.84 10.96
N TYR A 747 -17.27 -17.28 11.24
CA TYR A 747 -17.01 -18.31 12.24
C TYR A 747 -17.38 -17.89 13.64
N TYR A 748 -17.16 -16.62 14.03
CA TYR A 748 -17.59 -16.09 15.32
C TYR A 748 -19.11 -16.14 15.46
N GLU A 749 -19.87 -15.64 14.49
CA GLU A 749 -21.33 -15.64 14.53
C GLU A 749 -21.92 -17.06 14.50
N LYS A 750 -21.33 -17.97 13.71
CA LYS A 750 -21.69 -19.38 13.77
C LYS A 750 -21.43 -19.97 15.16
N GLY A 751 -20.27 -19.70 15.74
CA GLY A 751 -19.96 -20.12 17.11
C GLY A 751 -20.98 -19.59 18.11
N ASN A 752 -21.34 -18.31 18.00
CA ASN A 752 -22.32 -17.65 18.88
C ASN A 752 -23.71 -18.29 18.78
N SER A 753 -24.14 -18.66 17.58
CA SER A 753 -25.43 -19.35 17.34
C SER A 753 -25.48 -20.78 17.93
N LEU A 754 -24.33 -21.40 18.17
CA LEU A 754 -24.20 -22.77 18.70
C LEU A 754 -24.00 -22.84 20.20
N VAL A 755 -23.70 -21.73 20.91
CA VAL A 755 -23.34 -21.72 22.35
C VAL A 755 -24.33 -22.46 23.24
N GLN A 756 -25.65 -22.38 22.94
CA GLN A 756 -26.69 -23.03 23.70
C GLN A 756 -27.02 -24.45 23.21
N LYS A 757 -26.67 -24.77 21.96
CA LYS A 757 -27.00 -26.03 21.28
C LYS A 757 -25.89 -27.06 21.34
N ASP A 758 -24.67 -26.62 21.07
CA ASP A 758 -23.47 -27.46 21.01
C ASP A 758 -22.25 -26.65 21.41
N LYS A 759 -21.85 -26.76 22.67
CA LYS A 759 -20.70 -26.01 23.22
C LYS A 759 -19.36 -26.41 22.60
N GLU A 760 -19.22 -27.66 22.20
CA GLU A 760 -17.96 -28.13 21.58
C GLU A 760 -17.82 -27.56 20.16
N ALA A 761 -18.86 -27.65 19.35
CA ALA A 761 -18.88 -27.04 18.02
C ALA A 761 -18.74 -25.50 18.13
N ALA A 762 -19.36 -24.84 19.11
CA ALA A 762 -19.19 -23.41 19.37
C ALA A 762 -17.72 -23.06 19.65
N ALA A 763 -17.05 -23.82 20.53
CA ALA A 763 -15.64 -23.61 20.86
C ALA A 763 -14.72 -23.79 19.64
N GLN A 764 -14.98 -24.81 18.80
CA GLN A 764 -14.23 -25.04 17.56
C GLN A 764 -14.39 -23.85 16.58
N ASN A 765 -15.62 -23.31 16.44
CA ASN A 765 -15.87 -22.16 15.57
C ASN A 765 -15.19 -20.89 16.10
N PHE A 766 -15.21 -20.61 17.41
CA PHE A 766 -14.46 -19.50 17.98
C PHE A 766 -12.94 -19.64 17.79
N ALA A 767 -12.40 -20.86 17.88
CA ALA A 767 -10.97 -21.10 17.58
C ALA A 767 -10.63 -20.80 16.10
N LYS A 768 -11.49 -21.24 15.15
CA LYS A 768 -11.34 -20.90 13.72
C LYS A 768 -11.50 -19.40 13.46
N ALA A 769 -12.40 -18.71 14.14
CA ALA A 769 -12.54 -17.27 14.09
C ALA A 769 -11.23 -16.58 14.46
N ILE A 770 -10.64 -16.95 15.59
CA ILE A 770 -9.36 -16.40 16.05
C ILE A 770 -8.25 -16.62 15.02
N GLN A 771 -8.13 -17.83 14.48
CA GLN A 771 -7.11 -18.17 13.47
C GLN A 771 -7.20 -17.29 12.24
N ASN A 772 -8.41 -17.15 11.66
CA ASN A 772 -8.61 -16.36 10.44
C ASN A 772 -8.38 -14.86 10.70
N ILE A 773 -8.90 -14.32 11.81
CA ILE A 773 -8.72 -12.91 12.13
C ILE A 773 -7.25 -12.60 12.41
N GLN A 774 -6.51 -13.50 13.04
CA GLN A 774 -5.07 -13.34 13.24
C GLN A 774 -4.31 -13.30 11.91
N THR A 775 -4.73 -14.09 10.92
CA THR A 775 -4.16 -14.02 9.57
C THR A 775 -4.43 -12.65 8.92
N ALA A 776 -5.64 -12.12 9.07
CA ALA A 776 -5.97 -10.77 8.61
C ALA A 776 -5.13 -9.70 9.33
N LYS A 777 -4.97 -9.81 10.65
CA LYS A 777 -4.18 -8.89 11.48
C LYS A 777 -2.71 -8.79 11.05
N GLN A 778 -2.11 -9.90 10.61
CA GLN A 778 -0.74 -9.93 10.09
C GLN A 778 -0.59 -9.22 8.73
N ASN A 779 -1.70 -8.98 8.04
CA ASN A 779 -1.74 -8.45 6.68
C ASN A 779 -2.59 -7.18 6.52
N THR A 780 -2.75 -6.39 7.59
CA THR A 780 -3.56 -5.15 7.59
C THR A 780 -3.17 -4.14 6.52
N ARG A 781 -1.89 -4.13 6.07
CA ARG A 781 -1.42 -3.29 4.95
C ARG A 781 -2.16 -3.50 3.63
N PHE A 782 -2.91 -4.60 3.49
CA PHE A 782 -3.71 -4.90 2.30
C PHE A 782 -5.18 -4.51 2.46
N PHE A 783 -5.57 -3.95 3.60
CA PHE A 783 -6.93 -3.44 3.77
C PHE A 783 -7.17 -2.23 2.85
N PRO A 784 -8.38 -2.09 2.31
CA PRO A 784 -8.74 -0.96 1.47
C PRO A 784 -8.60 0.37 2.22
N ASN A 785 -7.97 1.37 1.63
CA ASN A 785 -7.77 2.68 2.27
C ASN A 785 -9.09 3.33 2.72
N ALA A 786 -10.17 3.14 1.95
CA ALA A 786 -11.48 3.73 2.24
C ALA A 786 -12.14 3.18 3.51
N ARG A 787 -11.82 1.93 3.92
CA ARG A 787 -12.37 1.25 5.09
C ARG A 787 -11.29 0.71 6.03
N TYR A 788 -10.10 1.28 5.97
CA TYR A 788 -8.96 0.77 6.72
C TYR A 788 -9.22 0.76 8.23
N ASP A 789 -9.70 1.87 8.76
CA ASP A 789 -9.92 2.03 10.20
C ASP A 789 -11.06 1.11 10.70
N GLU A 790 -12.12 0.93 9.92
CA GLU A 790 -13.21 -0.01 10.20
C GLU A 790 -12.71 -1.46 10.23
N ALA A 791 -11.97 -1.88 9.20
CA ALA A 791 -11.43 -3.23 9.11
C ALA A 791 -10.40 -3.53 10.22
N VAL A 792 -9.61 -2.53 10.62
CA VAL A 792 -8.70 -2.65 11.78
C VAL A 792 -9.51 -2.80 13.07
N HIS A 793 -10.53 -1.96 13.29
CA HIS A 793 -11.42 -2.07 14.43
C HIS A 793 -12.00 -3.48 14.55
N ASP A 794 -12.62 -3.99 13.48
CA ASP A 794 -13.28 -5.29 13.48
C ASP A 794 -12.30 -6.43 13.73
N THR A 795 -11.09 -6.32 13.19
CA THR A 795 -10.01 -7.29 13.43
C THR A 795 -9.68 -7.43 14.92
N TYR A 796 -9.54 -6.33 15.64
CA TYR A 796 -9.26 -6.35 17.09
C TYR A 796 -10.50 -6.73 17.89
N TYR A 797 -11.66 -6.19 17.53
CA TYR A 797 -12.91 -6.42 18.25
C TYR A 797 -13.33 -7.89 18.23
N TYR A 798 -13.42 -8.50 17.05
CA TYR A 798 -13.80 -9.91 16.91
C TYR A 798 -12.73 -10.89 17.40
N THR A 799 -11.45 -10.50 17.37
CA THR A 799 -10.41 -11.28 18.07
C THR A 799 -10.69 -11.37 19.56
N ALA A 800 -10.97 -10.23 20.19
CA ALA A 800 -11.22 -10.17 21.63
C ALA A 800 -12.53 -10.89 22.02
N LEU A 801 -13.60 -10.66 21.25
CA LEU A 801 -14.88 -11.37 21.44
C LEU A 801 -14.72 -12.88 21.33
N SER A 802 -13.98 -13.36 20.33
CA SER A 802 -13.80 -14.80 20.09
C SER A 802 -13.04 -15.46 21.23
N TYR A 803 -11.95 -14.85 21.70
CA TYR A 803 -11.25 -15.35 22.90
C TYR A 803 -12.12 -15.29 24.15
N HIS A 804 -12.90 -14.23 24.32
CA HIS A 804 -13.82 -14.09 25.44
C HIS A 804 -14.86 -15.21 25.48
N LYS A 805 -15.57 -15.43 24.36
CA LYS A 805 -16.56 -16.50 24.21
C LYS A 805 -15.96 -17.89 24.38
N LEU A 806 -14.78 -18.12 23.81
CA LEU A 806 -14.05 -19.37 23.97
C LEU A 806 -13.68 -19.63 25.43
N TYR A 807 -13.26 -18.60 26.18
CA TYR A 807 -13.02 -18.71 27.62
C TYR A 807 -14.30 -19.06 28.40
N LEU A 808 -15.43 -18.41 28.08
CA LEU A 808 -16.69 -18.70 28.78
C LEU A 808 -17.12 -20.16 28.65
N ILE A 809 -16.75 -20.80 27.52
CA ILE A 809 -17.04 -22.23 27.29
C ILE A 809 -16.00 -23.12 27.95
N THR A 810 -14.71 -22.85 27.73
CA THR A 810 -13.61 -23.78 28.10
C THR A 810 -13.13 -23.61 29.53
N ARG A 811 -13.31 -22.42 30.10
CA ARG A 811 -12.80 -22.03 31.43
C ARG A 811 -11.30 -22.22 31.64
N LYS A 812 -10.51 -22.28 30.54
CA LYS A 812 -9.06 -22.48 30.61
C LYS A 812 -8.34 -21.16 30.91
N ASN A 813 -7.45 -21.14 31.88
CA ASN A 813 -6.67 -19.94 32.24
C ASN A 813 -5.80 -19.40 31.09
N THR A 814 -5.29 -20.27 30.23
CA THR A 814 -4.54 -19.85 29.03
C THR A 814 -5.40 -19.01 28.08
N ILE A 815 -6.67 -19.39 27.91
CA ILE A 815 -7.62 -18.65 27.08
C ILE A 815 -8.05 -17.36 27.80
N LEU A 816 -8.20 -17.36 29.11
CA LEU A 816 -8.48 -16.17 29.90
C LEU A 816 -7.39 -15.09 29.72
N ASN A 817 -6.13 -15.50 29.81
CA ASN A 817 -5.01 -14.60 29.58
C ASN A 817 -5.02 -14.02 28.15
N SER A 818 -5.30 -14.86 27.13
CA SER A 818 -5.42 -14.42 25.75
C SER A 818 -6.60 -13.44 25.53
N ALA A 819 -7.74 -13.71 26.19
CA ALA A 819 -8.92 -12.83 26.10
C ALA A 819 -8.63 -11.45 26.75
N ASN A 820 -7.98 -11.44 27.93
CA ASN A 820 -7.60 -10.20 28.59
C ASN A 820 -6.57 -9.40 27.76
N LEU A 821 -5.61 -10.08 27.14
CA LEU A 821 -4.65 -9.45 26.24
C LEU A 821 -5.36 -8.85 25.00
N ALA A 822 -6.24 -9.62 24.36
CA ALA A 822 -6.96 -9.18 23.17
C ALA A 822 -7.87 -7.98 23.44
N TRP A 823 -8.59 -7.93 24.57
CA TRP A 823 -9.37 -6.76 24.98
C TRP A 823 -8.50 -5.54 25.22
N ARG A 824 -7.33 -5.72 25.82
CA ARG A 824 -6.37 -4.62 26.01
C ARG A 824 -5.90 -4.10 24.66
N GLU A 825 -5.47 -4.98 23.76
CA GLU A 825 -5.07 -4.59 22.41
C GLU A 825 -6.18 -3.85 21.67
N TYR A 826 -7.44 -4.27 21.82
CA TYR A 826 -8.58 -3.56 21.22
C TYR A 826 -8.67 -2.12 21.72
N PHE A 827 -8.57 -1.88 23.04
CA PHE A 827 -8.65 -0.52 23.57
C PHE A 827 -7.42 0.33 23.26
N ASP A 828 -6.24 -0.29 23.16
CA ASP A 828 -4.99 0.39 22.83
C ASP A 828 -4.92 0.80 21.35
N PHE A 829 -5.52 0.00 20.47
CA PHE A 829 -5.48 0.21 19.00
C PHE A 829 -6.81 0.68 18.41
N PHE A 830 -7.74 1.14 19.21
CA PHE A 830 -8.99 1.71 18.69
C PHE A 830 -8.69 2.89 17.78
N PRO A 831 -9.13 2.86 16.49
CA PRO A 831 -8.78 3.91 15.54
C PRO A 831 -9.38 5.26 15.92
N GLY A 832 -8.54 6.30 16.09
CA GLY A 832 -8.99 7.63 16.50
C GLY A 832 -9.97 8.30 15.53
N LYS A 833 -9.94 7.93 14.25
CA LYS A 833 -10.93 8.39 13.24
C LYS A 833 -12.34 7.85 13.44
N LEU A 834 -12.50 6.79 14.24
CA LEU A 834 -13.80 6.22 14.58
C LEU A 834 -14.37 6.79 15.88
N GLU A 835 -13.60 7.63 16.61
CA GLU A 835 -14.09 8.33 17.79
C GLU A 835 -15.24 9.28 17.42
N GLY A 836 -16.34 9.23 18.20
CA GLY A 836 -17.55 10.01 17.93
C GLY A 836 -18.51 9.37 16.92
N ASN A 837 -18.14 8.28 16.25
CA ASN A 837 -19.07 7.48 15.45
C ASN A 837 -19.93 6.59 16.37
N SER A 838 -21.25 6.84 16.40
CA SER A 838 -22.17 6.21 17.35
C SER A 838 -22.13 4.68 17.36
N ALA A 839 -21.98 4.04 16.19
CA ALA A 839 -21.94 2.58 16.07
C ALA A 839 -20.67 1.99 16.71
N PHE A 840 -19.52 2.59 16.45
CA PHE A 840 -18.25 2.13 17.01
C PHE A 840 -18.09 2.48 18.48
N GLU A 841 -18.66 3.59 18.95
CA GLU A 841 -18.71 3.90 20.39
C GLU A 841 -19.61 2.95 21.17
N GLN A 842 -20.73 2.50 20.60
CA GLN A 842 -21.58 1.43 21.17
C GLN A 842 -20.81 0.10 21.26
N ALA A 843 -20.07 -0.26 20.21
CA ALA A 843 -19.19 -1.43 20.21
C ALA A 843 -18.12 -1.31 21.31
N ARG A 844 -17.51 -0.14 21.47
CA ARG A 844 -16.51 0.15 22.52
C ARG A 844 -17.09 0.06 23.94
N GLU A 845 -18.31 0.55 24.14
CA GLU A 845 -19.01 0.40 25.40
C GLU A 845 -19.34 -1.07 25.71
N SER A 846 -19.83 -1.80 24.72
CA SER A 846 -20.10 -3.25 24.82
C SER A 846 -18.81 -4.02 25.14
N ALA A 847 -17.70 -3.68 24.49
CA ALA A 847 -16.38 -4.23 24.76
C ALA A 847 -15.96 -4.04 26.23
N ARG A 848 -16.19 -2.87 26.82
CA ARG A 848 -15.92 -2.62 28.24
C ARG A 848 -16.73 -3.56 29.13
N LYS A 849 -18.03 -3.70 28.87
CA LYS A 849 -18.91 -4.61 29.63
C LYS A 849 -18.45 -6.07 29.53
N TYR A 850 -18.01 -6.51 28.37
CA TYR A 850 -17.44 -7.86 28.20
C TYR A 850 -16.12 -8.01 28.97
N TRP A 851 -15.20 -7.06 28.82
CA TRP A 851 -13.93 -7.15 29.52
C TRP A 851 -14.08 -7.11 31.04
N ASP A 852 -15.00 -6.28 31.57
CA ASP A 852 -15.31 -6.21 32.99
C ASP A 852 -15.74 -7.55 33.60
N GLN A 853 -16.33 -8.44 32.79
CA GLN A 853 -16.72 -9.80 33.24
C GLN A 853 -15.53 -10.72 33.52
N ILE A 854 -14.38 -10.48 32.90
CA ILE A 854 -13.24 -11.40 32.97
C ILE A 854 -11.95 -10.78 33.47
N LYS A 855 -11.82 -9.46 33.50
CA LYS A 855 -10.56 -8.77 33.79
C LYS A 855 -9.99 -9.02 35.21
N ASN A 856 -10.86 -9.43 36.15
CA ASN A 856 -10.50 -9.66 37.52
C ASN A 856 -10.48 -11.16 37.89
N LEU A 857 -10.78 -12.06 36.94
CA LEU A 857 -10.68 -13.51 37.09
C LEU A 857 -9.26 -14.00 36.86
#